data_bca2a5ef904f2678a0bd02d484e975b6
#
_entry.id   bca2a5ef904f2678a0bd02d484e975b6
#
_cell.length_a   1.000
_cell.length_b   1.000
_cell.length_c   1.000
_cell.angle_alpha   90.00
_cell.angle_beta   90.00
_cell.angle_gamma   90.00
#
_symmetry.space_group_name_H-M   'P 1'
#
loop_
_entity.id
_entity.type
_entity.pdbx_description
1 polymer ?
#
loop_
_entity_poly.entity_id
_entity_poly.type
_entity_poly.pdbx_seq_one_letter_code
_entity_poly.pdbx_strand_id
1 'polypeptide(L)'
;MVKRLLLIFIGWFCMMEIAAQIHGVVVDANTGEPIPYLNIYYDGKGVGTVTNNDGEYSIAYHAGWTKLTFSMVGYETQEIIVSAKTSELNVRMKEIDQMLDEIIIRPKKEKYSRKNNPAVEMIKKVIASKRRTDLKQKDFYQYYKYQKIMFAKNNITADTLRESWLFKQYPFFRDQVEVCDVTGKNILPLSVDETVYENVYRKEPHSEKTYVRGINSTGVNELFSTGEMLTTVLKDVFQDIDIYQDRFRFLQYPFDSPISEAGIRFYKFYIMDTIYVERDKCFRLSFVPNNSQDFGFTGSLYILADSTYRVKQCQLNLPKKTDINFVDHMVIDQKFGELPTGEWTLLEDDMLCEMSYLKKVLGSFLVRRTTRYFDFNFDPLPNRLFKQKGKEIKDVNAMMRDNEFWSKYRQEDLTQSEQRMGSFVDDLTKIKGFKYVMFFLKALIENFVETSTPDSKVDIGPINTMITSNYIDGLRLRASAQTTANLNPHLFLKGYYAYGFKDKRSKYMGEVEYSFDKKEYLPREFPKHSMTFTYQYDNMLPSDKFIHTDKDNVFTSLKVCTVDQYNYERKATIKYEREREFGFKTTAFVRYANYEPCGKLFYRTMAGESQLQSAIANGRLSGTEWVHSPFNTHDITVAEASIAFRYAPGETFVNTKQRRLPVNLDAPVFSIQHTLSVKGILGSDYTYNMTDFSAYKRFWLNSWGNIDVYLKGGIQWNKVPFPLLIMPAANLSYIIQEETFNLINNMEFLNDRYASLDVSWNMQGKLFNRIPLLKKLKWREFIGVKCLWGKLTDKNNPFLEQNRNDNVLMMFPGHYNAAGGYDYSSYVMDPHKPYVEITAGIHNIFKLLHIEYVRRLNYNNLPTANKWGIRFMIRTVF
;
A
#
# COMPACT_ATOMS: atom_id res chain seq x y z
N MET A 1 -26.09 23.03 -17.53
CA MET A 1 -25.15 22.06 -18.15
C MET A 1 -24.48 21.18 -17.10
N VAL A 2 -23.86 21.79 -16.07
CA VAL A 2 -23.20 21.05 -14.94
C VAL A 2 -24.15 20.11 -14.20
N LYS A 3 -25.40 20.49 -13.92
CA LYS A 3 -26.42 19.61 -13.29
C LYS A 3 -26.77 18.37 -14.13
N ARG A 4 -26.73 18.47 -15.46
CA ARG A 4 -26.96 17.32 -16.35
C ARG A 4 -25.75 16.38 -16.43
N LEU A 5 -24.54 16.92 -16.33
CA LEU A 5 -23.30 16.14 -16.25
C LEU A 5 -23.15 15.41 -14.90
N LEU A 6 -23.54 16.08 -13.80
CA LEU A 6 -23.57 15.45 -12.48
C LEU A 6 -24.61 14.32 -12.41
N LEU A 7 -25.77 14.50 -13.05
CA LEU A 7 -26.80 13.47 -13.19
C LEU A 7 -26.37 12.32 -14.11
N ILE A 8 -25.54 12.59 -15.12
CA ILE A 8 -24.95 11.57 -15.99
C ILE A 8 -23.91 10.76 -15.20
N PHE A 9 -23.12 11.43 -14.38
CA PHE A 9 -22.13 10.75 -13.48
C PHE A 9 -22.85 9.94 -12.40
N ILE A 10 -23.92 10.46 -11.80
CA ILE A 10 -24.76 9.76 -10.82
C ILE A 10 -25.55 8.64 -11.50
N GLY A 11 -26.04 8.82 -12.72
CA GLY A 11 -26.74 7.79 -13.50
C GLY A 11 -25.82 6.64 -13.94
N TRP A 12 -24.56 6.92 -14.24
CA TRP A 12 -23.52 5.91 -14.50
C TRP A 12 -23.18 5.12 -13.25
N PHE A 13 -23.32 5.76 -12.09
CA PHE A 13 -23.12 5.21 -10.76
C PHE A 13 -24.27 4.31 -10.27
N CYS A 14 -25.48 4.45 -10.82
CA CYS A 14 -26.69 3.77 -10.31
C CYS A 14 -27.11 2.51 -11.09
N MET A 15 -26.35 2.01 -12.06
CA MET A 15 -26.66 0.72 -12.71
C MET A 15 -26.31 -0.45 -11.79
N MET A 16 -27.27 -0.87 -11.00
CA MET A 16 -27.21 -2.13 -10.27
C MET A 16 -27.43 -3.29 -11.25
N GLU A 17 -26.37 -4.04 -11.55
CA GLU A 17 -26.49 -5.34 -12.18
C GLU A 17 -26.63 -6.43 -11.12
N ILE A 18 -27.72 -7.18 -11.17
CA ILE A 18 -27.84 -8.46 -10.49
C ILE A 18 -27.20 -9.48 -11.44
N ALA A 19 -25.92 -9.80 -11.21
CA ALA A 19 -25.29 -10.93 -11.89
C ALA A 19 -26.08 -12.19 -11.54
N ALA A 20 -26.50 -12.95 -12.54
CA ALA A 20 -27.10 -14.25 -12.33
C ALA A 20 -26.01 -15.18 -11.74
N GLN A 21 -25.99 -15.30 -10.42
CA GLN A 21 -25.17 -16.26 -9.70
C GLN A 21 -26.05 -17.42 -9.31
N ILE A 22 -25.56 -18.62 -9.58
CA ILE A 22 -26.14 -19.85 -9.08
C ILE A 22 -25.53 -20.07 -7.70
N HIS A 23 -26.36 -20.10 -6.69
CA HIS A 23 -25.95 -20.39 -5.32
C HIS A 23 -26.81 -21.53 -4.75
N GLY A 24 -26.31 -22.22 -3.77
CA GLY A 24 -27.06 -23.30 -3.13
C GLY A 24 -26.22 -24.02 -2.09
N VAL A 25 -26.82 -25.07 -1.54
CA VAL A 25 -26.18 -25.94 -0.54
C VAL A 25 -26.07 -27.35 -1.10
N VAL A 26 -24.94 -27.98 -0.91
CA VAL A 26 -24.73 -29.40 -1.22
C VAL A 26 -24.73 -30.18 0.06
N VAL A 27 -25.63 -31.17 0.14
CA VAL A 27 -25.80 -32.04 1.30
C VAL A 27 -25.70 -33.51 0.90
N ASP A 28 -25.32 -34.33 1.84
CA ASP A 28 -25.39 -35.79 1.74
C ASP A 28 -26.87 -36.24 1.65
N ALA A 29 -27.18 -37.07 0.67
CA ALA A 29 -28.55 -37.53 0.42
C ALA A 29 -29.13 -38.40 1.54
N ASN A 30 -28.29 -39.10 2.30
CA ASN A 30 -28.70 -40.02 3.35
C ASN A 30 -28.74 -39.36 4.71
N THR A 31 -27.75 -38.54 5.03
CA THR A 31 -27.60 -37.91 6.37
C THR A 31 -28.16 -36.51 6.43
N GLY A 32 -28.32 -35.83 5.28
CA GLY A 32 -28.71 -34.41 5.22
C GLY A 32 -27.63 -33.43 5.72
N GLU A 33 -26.45 -33.92 6.08
CA GLU A 33 -25.35 -33.07 6.52
C GLU A 33 -24.70 -32.33 5.34
N PRO A 34 -24.23 -31.10 5.52
CA PRO A 34 -23.56 -30.35 4.46
C PRO A 34 -22.25 -31.01 4.07
N ILE A 35 -21.95 -31.07 2.76
CA ILE A 35 -20.71 -31.60 2.21
C ILE A 35 -19.73 -30.45 1.96
N PRO A 36 -18.68 -30.31 2.76
CA PRO A 36 -17.67 -29.28 2.57
C PRO A 36 -16.67 -29.69 1.47
N TYR A 37 -16.15 -28.68 0.74
CA TYR A 37 -15.08 -28.81 -0.24
C TYR A 37 -15.38 -29.72 -1.44
N LEU A 38 -16.66 -29.88 -1.78
CA LEU A 38 -17.09 -30.55 -2.99
C LEU A 38 -16.79 -29.65 -4.21
N ASN A 39 -16.19 -30.22 -5.25
CA ASN A 39 -15.89 -29.47 -6.47
C ASN A 39 -17.13 -29.26 -7.34
N ILE A 40 -17.32 -28.05 -7.82
CA ILE A 40 -18.42 -27.65 -8.69
C ILE A 40 -17.80 -26.92 -9.87
N TYR A 41 -17.97 -27.41 -11.09
CA TYR A 41 -17.30 -26.85 -12.26
C TYR A 41 -18.12 -27.05 -13.54
N TYR A 42 -17.84 -26.20 -14.53
CA TYR A 42 -18.30 -26.39 -15.89
C TYR A 42 -17.28 -27.27 -16.62
N ASP A 43 -17.75 -28.43 -17.13
CA ASP A 43 -16.87 -29.42 -17.74
C ASP A 43 -16.13 -28.85 -18.96
N GLY A 44 -14.81 -29.05 -19.00
CA GLY A 44 -13.92 -28.60 -20.06
C GLY A 44 -13.74 -27.06 -20.18
N LYS A 45 -14.20 -26.26 -19.19
CA LYS A 45 -14.15 -24.79 -19.26
C LYS A 45 -13.19 -24.13 -18.26
N GLY A 46 -12.56 -24.89 -17.39
CA GLY A 46 -11.59 -24.35 -16.42
C GLY A 46 -12.19 -23.41 -15.35
N VAL A 47 -13.51 -23.31 -15.27
CA VAL A 47 -14.22 -22.48 -14.30
C VAL A 47 -14.97 -23.36 -13.30
N GLY A 48 -14.68 -23.20 -12.03
CA GLY A 48 -15.30 -23.96 -10.94
C GLY A 48 -15.29 -23.20 -9.61
N THR A 49 -15.93 -23.81 -8.63
CA THR A 49 -15.96 -23.38 -7.24
C THR A 49 -15.95 -24.61 -6.34
N VAL A 50 -15.82 -24.43 -5.04
CA VAL A 50 -15.97 -25.53 -4.05
C VAL A 50 -16.96 -25.12 -2.99
N THR A 51 -17.63 -26.12 -2.39
CA THR A 51 -18.51 -25.85 -1.25
C THR A 51 -17.70 -25.42 -0.03
N ASN A 52 -18.28 -24.57 0.79
CA ASN A 52 -17.73 -24.14 2.07
C ASN A 52 -17.96 -25.18 3.18
N ASN A 53 -17.56 -24.88 4.44
CA ASN A 53 -17.79 -25.79 5.57
C ASN A 53 -19.26 -26.11 5.84
N ASP A 54 -20.15 -25.21 5.45
CA ASP A 54 -21.59 -25.34 5.61
C ASP A 54 -22.24 -25.89 4.32
N GLY A 55 -21.46 -26.45 3.38
CA GLY A 55 -21.93 -26.99 2.12
C GLY A 55 -22.41 -25.96 1.11
N GLU A 56 -22.34 -24.66 1.42
CA GLU A 56 -22.80 -23.58 0.54
C GLU A 56 -21.80 -23.33 -0.59
N TYR A 57 -22.30 -22.99 -1.76
CA TYR A 57 -21.50 -22.59 -2.89
C TYR A 57 -22.13 -21.41 -3.64
N SER A 58 -21.33 -20.75 -4.44
CA SER A 58 -21.78 -19.76 -5.40
C SER A 58 -20.88 -19.81 -6.62
N ILE A 59 -21.48 -19.94 -7.80
CA ILE A 59 -20.78 -19.95 -9.09
C ILE A 59 -21.51 -19.02 -10.07
N ALA A 60 -20.76 -18.32 -10.91
CA ALA A 60 -21.34 -17.47 -11.93
C ALA A 60 -22.06 -18.33 -13.01
N TYR A 61 -23.24 -17.92 -13.43
CA TYR A 61 -23.89 -18.49 -14.60
C TYR A 61 -23.21 -17.97 -15.87
N HIS A 62 -22.91 -18.88 -16.78
CA HIS A 62 -22.31 -18.57 -18.06
C HIS A 62 -23.29 -18.93 -19.20
N ALA A 63 -23.66 -17.94 -20.01
CA ALA A 63 -24.53 -18.15 -21.15
C ALA A 63 -23.88 -19.13 -22.13
N GLY A 64 -24.63 -20.18 -22.47
CA GLY A 64 -24.14 -21.26 -23.35
C GLY A 64 -23.42 -22.42 -22.64
N TRP A 65 -23.12 -22.29 -21.33
CA TRP A 65 -22.58 -23.38 -20.52
C TRP A 65 -23.69 -23.92 -19.64
N THR A 66 -24.35 -24.92 -20.15
CA THR A 66 -25.59 -25.43 -19.54
C THR A 66 -25.41 -26.58 -18.57
N LYS A 67 -24.18 -27.09 -18.40
CA LYS A 67 -23.92 -28.30 -17.62
C LYS A 67 -22.95 -27.99 -16.47
N LEU A 68 -23.46 -28.11 -15.26
CA LEU A 68 -22.69 -27.92 -14.04
C LEU A 68 -22.44 -29.28 -13.39
N THR A 69 -21.18 -29.60 -13.14
CA THR A 69 -20.74 -30.89 -12.59
C THR A 69 -20.39 -30.73 -11.11
N PHE A 70 -20.97 -31.60 -10.28
CA PHE A 70 -20.72 -31.71 -8.85
C PHE A 70 -19.94 -33.02 -8.59
N SER A 71 -18.72 -32.92 -8.06
CA SER A 71 -17.85 -34.09 -7.91
C SER A 71 -17.06 -34.03 -6.61
N MET A 72 -17.06 -35.15 -5.89
CA MET A 72 -16.25 -35.37 -4.70
C MET A 72 -15.95 -36.89 -4.56
N VAL A 73 -14.77 -37.19 -4.06
CA VAL A 73 -14.37 -38.58 -3.78
C VAL A 73 -15.31 -39.20 -2.75
N GLY A 74 -15.83 -40.39 -3.04
CA GLY A 74 -16.82 -41.09 -2.22
C GLY A 74 -18.27 -40.75 -2.54
N TYR A 75 -18.53 -39.90 -3.51
CA TYR A 75 -19.86 -39.51 -3.96
C TYR A 75 -20.02 -39.72 -5.46
N GLU A 76 -21.24 -40.10 -5.87
CA GLU A 76 -21.61 -40.21 -7.26
C GLU A 76 -21.56 -38.83 -7.92
N THR A 77 -20.76 -38.68 -8.99
CA THR A 77 -20.68 -37.41 -9.73
C THR A 77 -21.99 -37.06 -10.33
N GLN A 78 -22.51 -35.88 -10.06
CA GLN A 78 -23.78 -35.38 -10.61
C GLN A 78 -23.55 -34.28 -11.62
N GLU A 79 -24.27 -34.36 -12.75
CA GLU A 79 -24.24 -33.33 -13.78
C GLU A 79 -25.65 -32.74 -13.89
N ILE A 80 -25.76 -31.45 -13.63
CA ILE A 80 -27.06 -30.77 -13.57
C ILE A 80 -27.09 -29.69 -14.64
N ILE A 81 -28.20 -29.68 -15.42
CA ILE A 81 -28.41 -28.65 -16.43
C ILE A 81 -28.88 -27.37 -15.74
N VAL A 82 -28.18 -26.28 -16.01
CA VAL A 82 -28.50 -24.96 -15.49
C VAL A 82 -28.87 -23.98 -16.60
N SER A 83 -29.67 -22.99 -16.28
CA SER A 83 -30.18 -21.99 -17.23
C SER A 83 -30.08 -20.60 -16.61
N ALA A 84 -30.26 -19.55 -17.39
CA ALA A 84 -30.28 -18.17 -16.93
C ALA A 84 -31.31 -17.87 -15.82
N LYS A 85 -32.32 -18.76 -15.65
CA LYS A 85 -33.34 -18.65 -14.59
C LYS A 85 -32.96 -19.37 -13.29
N THR A 86 -31.88 -20.15 -13.30
CA THR A 86 -31.41 -20.92 -12.15
C THR A 86 -30.60 -20.01 -11.24
N SER A 87 -31.23 -19.49 -10.20
CA SER A 87 -30.56 -18.65 -9.19
C SER A 87 -30.17 -19.42 -7.93
N GLU A 88 -30.98 -20.40 -7.54
CA GLU A 88 -30.76 -21.30 -6.41
C GLU A 88 -30.80 -22.76 -6.87
N LEU A 89 -29.79 -23.53 -6.47
CA LEU A 89 -29.64 -24.92 -6.81
C LEU A 89 -29.07 -25.71 -5.63
N ASN A 90 -29.95 -26.34 -4.88
CA ASN A 90 -29.57 -27.21 -3.77
C ASN A 90 -29.39 -28.64 -4.28
N VAL A 91 -28.24 -29.27 -3.97
CA VAL A 91 -27.87 -30.58 -4.52
C VAL A 91 -27.72 -31.61 -3.39
N ARG A 92 -28.25 -32.79 -3.63
CA ARG A 92 -28.10 -33.93 -2.72
C ARG A 92 -27.21 -34.98 -3.38
N MET A 93 -26.01 -35.18 -2.83
CA MET A 93 -25.04 -36.14 -3.35
C MET A 93 -25.24 -37.52 -2.73
N LYS A 94 -25.26 -38.55 -3.58
CA LYS A 94 -25.31 -39.94 -3.11
C LYS A 94 -23.89 -40.48 -2.91
N GLU A 95 -23.64 -41.09 -1.78
CA GLU A 95 -22.41 -41.89 -1.57
C GLU A 95 -22.38 -43.06 -2.54
N ILE A 96 -21.20 -43.38 -3.10
CA ILE A 96 -20.99 -44.53 -3.94
C ILE A 96 -20.89 -45.76 -3.02
N ASP A 97 -21.95 -46.57 -3.01
CA ASP A 97 -21.92 -47.92 -2.42
C ASP A 97 -21.06 -48.84 -3.31
N GLN A 98 -19.77 -48.96 -3.00
CA GLN A 98 -18.99 -50.08 -3.50
C GLN A 98 -19.49 -51.34 -2.78
N MET A 99 -20.39 -52.10 -3.40
CA MET A 99 -20.72 -53.46 -2.97
C MET A 99 -19.48 -54.34 -3.05
N LEU A 100 -18.81 -54.49 -1.92
CA LEU A 100 -18.14 -55.74 -1.55
C LEU A 100 -18.87 -56.21 -0.29
N ASP A 101 -19.44 -57.40 -0.38
CA ASP A 101 -20.16 -58.08 0.69
C ASP A 101 -19.37 -58.12 1.99
N GLU A 102 -20.13 -57.89 3.04
CA GLU A 102 -19.88 -58.22 4.46
C GLU A 102 -19.22 -57.14 5.36
N ILE A 103 -20.03 -56.94 6.39
CA ILE A 103 -19.78 -56.21 7.66
C ILE A 103 -20.08 -54.72 7.61
N ILE A 104 -21.31 -54.39 7.97
CA ILE A 104 -21.75 -53.03 8.32
C ILE A 104 -21.01 -52.56 9.59
N ILE A 105 -19.88 -51.95 9.44
CA ILE A 105 -19.32 -51.02 10.39
C ILE A 105 -19.50 -49.66 9.74
N ARG A 106 -20.43 -48.84 10.24
CA ARG A 106 -20.55 -47.40 9.86
C ARG A 106 -19.26 -46.72 10.25
N PRO A 107 -18.39 -46.28 9.32
CA PRO A 107 -17.23 -45.50 9.68
C PRO A 107 -17.70 -44.16 10.24
N LYS A 108 -17.34 -43.82 11.47
CA LYS A 108 -17.32 -42.43 11.93
C LYS A 108 -16.55 -41.65 10.87
N LYS A 109 -17.06 -40.50 10.42
CA LYS A 109 -16.34 -39.54 9.53
C LYS A 109 -14.90 -39.46 10.05
N GLU A 110 -13.95 -40.01 9.32
CA GLU A 110 -12.55 -39.96 9.72
C GLU A 110 -12.10 -38.53 9.67
N LYS A 111 -11.71 -38.01 10.82
CA LYS A 111 -11.11 -36.70 10.92
C LYS A 111 -9.87 -36.69 10.07
N TYR A 112 -9.72 -35.74 9.13
CA TYR A 112 -8.55 -35.58 8.29
C TYR A 112 -7.27 -35.72 9.12
N SER A 113 -6.43 -36.66 8.73
CA SER A 113 -5.12 -36.90 9.36
C SER A 113 -4.03 -36.68 8.34
N ARG A 114 -2.95 -36.03 8.76
CA ARG A 114 -1.72 -35.93 7.96
C ARG A 114 -0.84 -37.17 8.09
N LYS A 115 -1.02 -37.90 9.18
CA LYS A 115 -0.22 -39.07 9.46
C LYS A 115 -0.74 -40.23 8.60
N ASN A 116 0.15 -40.87 7.86
CA ASN A 116 -0.14 -41.97 6.92
C ASN A 116 -1.13 -41.58 5.80
N ASN A 117 -1.12 -40.30 5.38
CA ASN A 117 -1.96 -39.80 4.29
C ASN A 117 -1.20 -39.88 2.95
N PRO A 118 -1.69 -40.70 1.98
CA PRO A 118 -1.01 -40.86 0.68
C PRO A 118 -0.81 -39.55 -0.09
N ALA A 119 -1.76 -38.62 0.01
CA ALA A 119 -1.65 -37.29 -0.63
C ALA A 119 -0.51 -36.47 -0.01
N VAL A 120 -0.34 -36.54 1.32
CA VAL A 120 0.77 -35.84 2.01
C VAL A 120 2.11 -36.48 1.65
N GLU A 121 2.20 -37.80 1.55
CA GLU A 121 3.42 -38.50 1.12
C GLU A 121 3.79 -38.13 -0.33
N MET A 122 2.81 -38.00 -1.19
CA MET A 122 3.02 -37.51 -2.57
C MET A 122 3.57 -36.08 -2.58
N ILE A 123 2.98 -35.17 -1.81
CA ILE A 123 3.47 -33.78 -1.70
C ILE A 123 4.92 -33.75 -1.17
N LYS A 124 5.29 -34.57 -0.21
CA LYS A 124 6.68 -34.68 0.24
C LYS A 124 7.63 -35.09 -0.87
N LYS A 125 7.22 -36.00 -1.77
CA LYS A 125 8.00 -36.36 -2.96
C LYS A 125 8.11 -35.21 -3.95
N VAL A 126 7.03 -34.45 -4.16
CA VAL A 126 7.05 -33.23 -4.97
C VAL A 126 8.04 -32.20 -4.40
N ILE A 127 8.00 -31.95 -3.08
CA ILE A 127 8.94 -31.04 -2.41
C ILE A 127 10.39 -31.51 -2.56
N ALA A 128 10.63 -32.80 -2.45
CA ALA A 128 11.97 -33.38 -2.64
C ALA A 128 12.46 -33.22 -4.10
N SER A 129 11.57 -33.34 -5.08
CA SER A 129 11.89 -33.15 -6.50
C SER A 129 12.14 -31.67 -6.86
N LYS A 130 11.47 -30.73 -6.16
CA LYS A 130 11.54 -29.29 -6.38
C LYS A 130 12.98 -28.74 -6.43
N ARG A 131 13.87 -29.25 -5.54
CA ARG A 131 15.27 -28.82 -5.51
C ARG A 131 16.03 -29.15 -6.80
N ARG A 132 15.62 -30.20 -7.54
CA ARG A 132 16.27 -30.63 -8.78
C ARG A 132 15.84 -29.78 -9.98
N THR A 133 14.70 -29.11 -9.88
CA THR A 133 14.11 -28.31 -10.95
C THR A 133 14.35 -26.81 -10.80
N ASP A 134 15.04 -26.38 -9.71
CA ASP A 134 15.38 -24.99 -9.48
C ASP A 134 16.44 -24.49 -10.47
N LEU A 135 16.05 -23.59 -11.37
CA LEU A 135 16.95 -22.99 -12.35
C LEU A 135 18.14 -22.23 -11.71
N LYS A 136 18.01 -21.79 -10.45
CA LYS A 136 19.08 -21.13 -9.69
C LYS A 136 20.25 -22.04 -9.35
N GLN A 137 20.10 -23.35 -9.58
CA GLN A 137 21.21 -24.29 -9.47
C GLN A 137 22.18 -24.20 -10.67
N LYS A 138 21.72 -23.67 -11.80
CA LYS A 138 22.55 -23.45 -13.00
C LYS A 138 23.52 -22.29 -12.78
N ASP A 139 24.67 -22.34 -13.45
CA ASP A 139 25.68 -21.27 -13.38
C ASP A 139 25.17 -20.00 -14.09
N PHE A 140 24.47 -20.18 -15.21
CA PHE A 140 23.83 -19.14 -15.96
C PHE A 140 22.46 -19.58 -16.44
N TYR A 141 21.55 -18.64 -16.56
CA TYR A 141 20.36 -18.79 -17.40
C TYR A 141 19.91 -17.43 -17.94
N GLN A 142 19.26 -17.50 -19.09
CA GLN A 142 18.57 -16.39 -19.73
C GLN A 142 17.26 -16.92 -20.29
N TYR A 143 16.20 -16.15 -20.17
CA TYR A 143 14.93 -16.44 -20.84
C TYR A 143 14.18 -15.13 -21.13
N TYR A 144 13.29 -15.19 -22.12
CA TYR A 144 12.33 -14.11 -22.37
C TYR A 144 11.00 -14.43 -21.70
N LYS A 145 10.37 -13.35 -21.22
CA LYS A 145 9.03 -13.38 -20.66
C LYS A 145 8.17 -12.36 -21.39
N TYR A 146 7.14 -12.82 -22.09
CA TYR A 146 6.08 -11.99 -22.62
C TYR A 146 4.96 -11.93 -21.61
N GLN A 147 4.47 -10.73 -21.27
CA GLN A 147 3.36 -10.53 -20.35
C GLN A 147 2.35 -9.56 -20.97
N LYS A 148 1.09 -9.97 -21.03
CA LYS A 148 -0.04 -9.15 -21.45
C LYS A 148 -0.99 -8.99 -20.26
N ILE A 149 -1.34 -7.75 -19.92
CA ILE A 149 -2.31 -7.42 -18.88
C ILE A 149 -3.45 -6.64 -19.53
N MET A 150 -4.66 -7.20 -19.49
CA MET A 150 -5.87 -6.54 -19.94
C MET A 150 -6.69 -6.12 -18.72
N PHE A 151 -7.17 -4.87 -18.74
CA PHE A 151 -8.12 -4.34 -17.76
C PHE A 151 -9.43 -4.05 -18.48
N ALA A 152 -10.53 -4.60 -17.97
CA ALA A 152 -11.85 -4.49 -18.60
C ALA A 152 -12.94 -4.19 -17.57
N LYS A 153 -13.99 -3.50 -18.00
CA LYS A 153 -15.26 -3.47 -17.30
C LYS A 153 -15.92 -4.84 -17.45
N ASN A 154 -16.31 -5.43 -16.33
CA ASN A 154 -16.83 -6.80 -16.31
C ASN A 154 -18.37 -6.84 -16.25
N ASN A 155 -18.93 -7.98 -16.66
CA ASN A 155 -20.34 -8.34 -16.50
C ASN A 155 -21.31 -7.35 -17.16
N ILE A 156 -21.11 -7.07 -18.45
CA ILE A 156 -22.02 -6.23 -19.24
C ILE A 156 -23.21 -7.08 -19.67
N THR A 157 -24.37 -6.84 -19.07
CA THR A 157 -25.57 -7.62 -19.37
C THR A 157 -26.21 -7.23 -20.73
N ALA A 158 -27.00 -8.12 -21.30
CA ALA A 158 -27.74 -7.82 -22.51
C ALA A 158 -28.69 -6.62 -22.35
N ASP A 159 -29.23 -6.42 -21.13
CA ASP A 159 -30.07 -5.27 -20.81
C ASP A 159 -29.21 -3.97 -20.76
N THR A 160 -28.02 -4.03 -20.20
CA THR A 160 -27.08 -2.88 -20.23
C THR A 160 -26.77 -2.48 -21.66
N LEU A 161 -26.52 -3.43 -22.55
CA LEU A 161 -26.26 -3.17 -23.98
C LEU A 161 -27.46 -2.56 -24.71
N ARG A 162 -28.69 -2.96 -24.33
CA ARG A 162 -29.92 -2.46 -24.96
C ARG A 162 -30.40 -1.15 -24.38
N GLU A 163 -30.35 -0.98 -23.07
CA GLU A 163 -31.06 0.11 -22.36
C GLU A 163 -30.17 1.26 -21.94
N SER A 164 -28.87 1.01 -21.76
CA SER A 164 -27.95 2.07 -21.32
C SER A 164 -27.85 3.19 -22.35
N TRP A 165 -28.06 4.41 -21.89
CA TRP A 165 -27.90 5.62 -22.69
C TRP A 165 -26.52 5.69 -23.38
N LEU A 166 -25.45 5.25 -22.70
CA LEU A 166 -24.08 5.26 -23.20
C LEU A 166 -23.96 4.41 -24.48
N PHE A 167 -24.44 3.17 -24.45
CA PHE A 167 -24.39 2.26 -25.59
C PHE A 167 -25.36 2.64 -26.72
N LYS A 168 -26.44 3.39 -26.40
CA LYS A 168 -27.34 3.91 -27.39
C LYS A 168 -26.76 5.12 -28.13
N GLN A 169 -26.14 6.03 -27.40
CA GLN A 169 -25.64 7.27 -27.97
C GLN A 169 -24.30 7.12 -28.66
N TYR A 170 -23.47 6.17 -28.22
CA TYR A 170 -22.12 5.95 -28.73
C TYR A 170 -21.92 4.50 -29.13
N PRO A 171 -22.24 4.12 -30.38
CA PRO A 171 -22.19 2.73 -30.87
C PRO A 171 -20.82 2.07 -30.72
N PHE A 172 -19.73 2.80 -30.81
CA PHE A 172 -18.36 2.29 -30.69
C PHE A 172 -18.09 1.55 -29.36
N PHE A 173 -18.87 1.85 -28.29
CA PHE A 173 -18.81 1.05 -27.08
C PHE A 173 -19.28 -0.39 -27.29
N ARG A 174 -20.26 -0.62 -28.18
CA ARG A 174 -20.73 -1.96 -28.49
C ARG A 174 -19.69 -2.75 -29.27
N ASP A 175 -19.00 -2.07 -30.18
CA ASP A 175 -17.96 -2.67 -31.01
C ASP A 175 -16.73 -3.08 -30.18
N GLN A 176 -16.56 -2.47 -28.99
CA GLN A 176 -15.48 -2.76 -28.04
C GLN A 176 -15.83 -3.89 -27.07
N VAL A 177 -17.11 -4.29 -26.97
CA VAL A 177 -17.53 -5.39 -26.10
C VAL A 177 -17.17 -6.73 -26.72
N GLU A 178 -16.56 -7.60 -25.93
CA GLU A 178 -16.27 -8.98 -26.31
C GLU A 178 -16.70 -9.95 -25.23
N VAL A 179 -16.77 -11.23 -25.56
CA VAL A 179 -17.04 -12.31 -24.61
C VAL A 179 -15.70 -12.82 -24.07
N CYS A 180 -15.52 -12.77 -22.78
CA CYS A 180 -14.35 -13.37 -22.14
C CYS A 180 -14.40 -14.89 -22.28
N ASP A 181 -13.41 -15.49 -22.90
CA ASP A 181 -13.29 -16.94 -23.17
C ASP A 181 -13.27 -17.78 -21.87
N VAL A 182 -12.70 -17.24 -20.79
CA VAL A 182 -12.58 -17.93 -19.50
C VAL A 182 -13.88 -17.87 -18.70
N THR A 183 -14.55 -16.70 -18.65
CA THR A 183 -15.73 -16.50 -17.80
C THR A 183 -17.06 -16.59 -18.54
N GLY A 184 -17.05 -16.53 -19.89
CA GLY A 184 -18.25 -16.47 -20.73
C GLY A 184 -19.07 -15.19 -20.56
N LYS A 185 -18.58 -14.19 -19.78
CA LYS A 185 -19.26 -12.92 -19.57
C LYS A 185 -18.86 -11.91 -20.64
N ASN A 186 -19.79 -11.01 -20.99
CA ASN A 186 -19.42 -9.86 -21.79
C ASN A 186 -18.59 -8.89 -20.97
N ILE A 187 -17.47 -8.48 -21.54
CA ILE A 187 -16.52 -7.51 -20.98
C ILE A 187 -16.31 -6.37 -21.95
N LEU A 188 -15.93 -5.21 -21.44
CA LEU A 188 -15.51 -4.06 -22.23
C LEU A 188 -14.04 -3.80 -21.89
N PRO A 189 -13.09 -4.24 -22.73
CA PRO A 189 -11.68 -3.91 -22.58
C PRO A 189 -11.47 -2.40 -22.59
N LEU A 190 -10.70 -1.92 -21.59
CA LEU A 190 -10.40 -0.51 -21.37
C LEU A 190 -8.93 -0.18 -21.57
N SER A 191 -8.06 -1.15 -21.29
CA SER A 191 -6.63 -1.03 -21.56
C SER A 191 -5.97 -2.39 -21.75
N VAL A 192 -4.92 -2.39 -22.53
CA VAL A 192 -4.02 -3.53 -22.75
C VAL A 192 -2.59 -3.07 -22.64
N ASP A 193 -1.84 -3.74 -21.77
CA ASP A 193 -0.42 -3.50 -21.55
C ASP A 193 0.35 -4.77 -21.93
N GLU A 194 1.22 -4.67 -22.93
CA GLU A 194 2.16 -5.74 -23.31
C GLU A 194 3.56 -5.36 -22.88
N THR A 195 4.28 -6.29 -22.28
CA THR A 195 5.68 -6.08 -21.90
C THR A 195 6.51 -7.31 -22.19
N VAL A 196 7.67 -7.11 -22.80
CA VAL A 196 8.66 -8.15 -23.04
C VAL A 196 9.83 -7.93 -22.09
N TYR A 197 10.10 -8.94 -21.27
CA TYR A 197 11.23 -8.96 -20.36
C TYR A 197 12.27 -9.97 -20.85
N GLU A 198 13.54 -9.65 -20.65
CA GLU A 198 14.64 -10.60 -20.72
C GLU A 198 15.26 -10.73 -19.33
N ASN A 199 15.21 -11.93 -18.77
CA ASN A 199 15.76 -12.23 -17.47
C ASN A 199 17.09 -12.93 -17.62
N VAL A 200 18.11 -12.43 -16.93
CA VAL A 200 19.46 -12.98 -16.95
C VAL A 200 19.96 -13.25 -15.54
N TYR A 201 20.54 -14.39 -15.34
CA TYR A 201 21.06 -14.85 -14.06
C TYR A 201 22.46 -15.39 -14.18
N ARG A 202 23.24 -15.12 -13.17
CA ARG A 202 24.57 -15.69 -12.96
C ARG A 202 24.73 -16.07 -11.48
N LYS A 203 25.18 -17.30 -11.23
CA LYS A 203 25.36 -17.82 -9.89
C LYS A 203 26.53 -17.19 -9.16
N GLU A 204 27.70 -17.14 -9.84
CA GLU A 204 28.94 -16.60 -9.26
C GLU A 204 29.68 -15.65 -10.21
N PRO A 205 30.00 -14.43 -9.75
CA PRO A 205 29.40 -13.75 -8.60
C PRO A 205 27.90 -13.52 -8.81
N HIS A 206 27.11 -13.74 -7.75
CA HIS A 206 25.65 -13.73 -7.84
C HIS A 206 25.14 -12.42 -8.44
N SER A 207 24.35 -12.52 -9.51
CA SER A 207 23.70 -11.40 -10.15
C SER A 207 22.46 -11.85 -10.90
N GLU A 208 21.36 -11.15 -10.69
CA GLU A 208 20.09 -11.35 -11.38
C GLU A 208 19.63 -9.99 -11.91
N LYS A 209 19.34 -9.92 -13.22
CA LYS A 209 18.89 -8.69 -13.89
C LYS A 209 17.67 -8.98 -14.76
N THR A 210 16.77 -8.04 -14.82
CA THR A 210 15.59 -8.05 -15.70
C THR A 210 15.69 -6.86 -16.64
N TYR A 211 15.74 -7.11 -17.93
CA TYR A 211 15.72 -6.09 -18.98
C TYR A 211 14.31 -5.96 -19.52
N VAL A 212 13.75 -4.76 -19.50
CA VAL A 212 12.49 -4.45 -20.17
C VAL A 212 12.83 -4.11 -21.61
N ARG A 213 12.60 -5.05 -22.52
CA ARG A 213 12.97 -4.95 -23.94
C ARG A 213 11.92 -4.25 -24.80
N GLY A 214 10.63 -4.40 -24.44
CA GLY A 214 9.54 -3.74 -25.15
C GLY A 214 8.38 -3.47 -24.22
N ILE A 215 7.71 -2.34 -24.41
CA ILE A 215 6.47 -1.95 -23.74
C ILE A 215 5.52 -1.43 -24.80
N ASN A 216 4.31 -1.95 -24.83
CA ASN A 216 3.19 -1.43 -25.59
C ASN A 216 2.00 -1.28 -24.64
N SER A 217 1.62 -0.04 -24.35
CA SER A 217 0.50 0.27 -23.46
C SER A 217 -0.52 1.03 -24.27
N THR A 218 -1.72 0.48 -24.41
CA THR A 218 -2.81 1.08 -25.17
C THR A 218 -4.08 1.11 -24.34
N GLY A 219 -4.87 2.15 -24.53
CA GLY A 219 -6.15 2.26 -23.85
C GLY A 219 -6.26 3.46 -22.91
N VAL A 220 -7.19 3.37 -21.96
CA VAL A 220 -7.46 4.44 -20.99
C VAL A 220 -6.22 4.80 -20.16
N ASN A 221 -5.24 3.90 -20.06
CA ASN A 221 -3.96 4.17 -19.39
C ASN A 221 -3.19 5.31 -20.05
N GLU A 222 -3.27 5.48 -21.37
CA GLU A 222 -2.64 6.58 -22.09
C GLU A 222 -3.19 7.95 -21.69
N LEU A 223 -4.41 7.99 -21.18
CA LEU A 223 -5.03 9.20 -20.70
C LEU A 223 -4.49 9.66 -19.34
N PHE A 224 -3.79 8.79 -18.61
CA PHE A 224 -3.10 9.14 -17.37
C PHE A 224 -1.61 9.32 -17.67
N SER A 225 -1.08 10.51 -17.52
CA SER A 225 0.32 10.85 -17.83
C SER A 225 1.33 10.17 -16.93
N THR A 226 0.88 9.66 -15.78
CA THR A 226 1.57 8.65 -15.00
C THR A 226 0.98 7.29 -15.34
N GLY A 227 1.03 6.87 -16.60
CA GLY A 227 0.69 5.49 -16.99
C GLY A 227 1.33 4.45 -16.09
N GLU A 228 2.44 4.82 -15.43
CA GLU A 228 3.05 4.07 -14.35
C GLU A 228 2.16 3.87 -13.13
N MET A 229 1.24 4.79 -12.76
CA MET A 229 0.50 4.62 -11.52
C MET A 229 -0.48 3.44 -11.60
N LEU A 230 -1.26 3.34 -12.66
CA LEU A 230 -2.17 2.20 -12.83
C LEU A 230 -1.40 0.93 -13.20
N THR A 231 -0.45 1.00 -14.13
CA THR A 231 0.39 -0.15 -14.52
C THR A 231 1.29 -0.60 -13.37
N THR A 232 1.84 0.30 -12.56
CA THR A 232 2.66 -0.08 -11.41
C THR A 232 1.80 -0.66 -10.29
N VAL A 233 0.64 -0.07 -10.00
CA VAL A 233 -0.32 -0.66 -9.05
C VAL A 233 -0.78 -2.03 -9.55
N LEU A 234 -1.08 -2.17 -10.82
CA LEU A 234 -1.45 -3.46 -11.40
C LEU A 234 -0.28 -4.46 -11.38
N LYS A 235 0.93 -4.06 -11.69
CA LYS A 235 2.12 -4.92 -11.60
C LYS A 235 2.41 -5.37 -10.16
N ASP A 236 2.28 -4.49 -9.18
CA ASP A 236 2.50 -4.83 -7.77
C ASP A 236 1.36 -5.66 -7.17
N VAL A 237 0.14 -5.41 -7.62
CA VAL A 237 -1.05 -6.18 -7.25
C VAL A 237 -1.00 -7.58 -7.87
N PHE A 238 -0.54 -7.67 -9.12
CA PHE A 238 -0.50 -8.91 -9.91
C PHE A 238 0.94 -9.39 -10.15
N GLN A 239 1.73 -9.45 -9.07
CA GLN A 239 3.07 -10.04 -9.13
C GLN A 239 3.04 -11.47 -9.67
N ASP A 240 4.15 -11.88 -10.28
CA ASP A 240 4.32 -13.27 -10.69
C ASP A 240 4.23 -14.18 -9.45
N ILE A 241 3.33 -15.15 -9.50
CA ILE A 241 3.17 -16.16 -8.48
C ILE A 241 3.87 -17.42 -8.99
N ASP A 242 4.88 -17.85 -8.27
CA ASP A 242 5.61 -19.09 -8.57
C ASP A 242 5.41 -20.07 -7.43
N ILE A 243 4.66 -21.16 -7.67
CA ILE A 243 4.41 -22.18 -6.65
C ILE A 243 5.68 -22.92 -6.23
N TYR A 244 6.74 -22.87 -7.03
CA TYR A 244 8.04 -23.45 -6.68
C TYR A 244 8.79 -22.64 -5.63
N GLN A 245 8.40 -21.39 -5.36
CA GLN A 245 8.85 -20.65 -4.17
C GLN A 245 8.12 -21.17 -2.93
N ASP A 246 8.75 -21.14 -1.77
CA ASP A 246 8.12 -21.61 -0.53
C ASP A 246 7.01 -20.67 -0.06
N ARG A 247 7.18 -19.38 -0.31
CA ARG A 247 6.21 -18.35 -0.01
C ARG A 247 6.24 -17.29 -1.11
N PHE A 248 5.08 -16.86 -1.52
CA PHE A 248 4.90 -15.76 -2.45
C PHE A 248 3.94 -14.73 -1.86
N ARG A 249 3.94 -13.54 -2.44
CA ARG A 249 3.07 -12.45 -2.01
C ARG A 249 1.98 -12.23 -3.06
N PHE A 250 0.75 -12.08 -2.58
CA PHE A 250 -0.35 -11.56 -3.38
C PHE A 250 -0.91 -10.33 -2.68
N LEU A 251 -0.90 -9.19 -3.35
CA LEU A 251 -1.16 -7.89 -2.72
C LEU A 251 -0.19 -7.66 -1.54
N GLN A 252 -0.73 -7.38 -0.36
CA GLN A 252 0.05 -7.20 0.87
C GLN A 252 0.20 -8.49 1.69
N TYR A 253 -0.44 -9.59 1.26
CA TYR A 253 -0.55 -10.81 2.06
C TYR A 253 0.45 -11.87 1.63
N PRO A 254 1.13 -12.50 2.59
CA PRO A 254 1.97 -13.65 2.31
C PRO A 254 1.13 -14.92 2.19
N PHE A 255 1.38 -15.72 1.16
CA PHE A 255 0.79 -17.03 0.92
C PHE A 255 1.86 -18.11 0.96
N ASP A 256 1.61 -19.17 1.71
CA ASP A 256 2.47 -20.34 1.68
C ASP A 256 2.13 -21.19 0.45
N SER A 257 3.16 -21.64 -0.27
CA SER A 257 2.99 -22.52 -1.43
C SER A 257 2.44 -23.88 -1.01
N PRO A 258 1.52 -24.49 -1.79
CA PRO A 258 1.04 -25.85 -1.51
C PRO A 258 2.15 -26.91 -1.62
N ILE A 259 3.22 -26.63 -2.34
CA ILE A 259 4.41 -27.48 -2.48
C ILE A 259 5.60 -26.95 -1.66
N SER A 260 5.33 -26.54 -0.42
CA SER A 260 6.34 -26.12 0.55
C SER A 260 6.20 -26.92 1.86
N GLU A 261 7.26 -26.95 2.67
CA GLU A 261 7.24 -27.56 4.01
C GLU A 261 6.17 -26.91 4.91
N ALA A 262 5.99 -25.58 4.80
CA ALA A 262 4.93 -24.86 5.49
C ALA A 262 3.55 -25.25 4.94
N GLY A 263 3.45 -25.47 3.64
CA GLY A 263 2.22 -25.88 2.95
C GLY A 263 1.67 -27.20 3.47
N ILE A 264 2.50 -28.18 3.83
CA ILE A 264 2.05 -29.44 4.44
C ILE A 264 1.28 -29.20 5.73
N ARG A 265 1.66 -28.18 6.52
CA ARG A 265 0.99 -27.82 7.77
C ARG A 265 -0.21 -26.91 7.55
N PHE A 266 -0.17 -26.11 6.48
CA PHE A 266 -1.16 -25.12 6.17
C PHE A 266 -2.36 -25.70 5.41
N TYR A 267 -2.15 -26.66 4.50
CA TYR A 267 -3.18 -27.24 3.64
C TYR A 267 -3.58 -28.65 4.06
N LYS A 268 -4.77 -29.06 3.64
CA LYS A 268 -5.26 -30.43 3.56
C LYS A 268 -5.16 -30.86 2.11
N PHE A 269 -4.68 -32.06 1.86
CA PHE A 269 -4.47 -32.62 0.52
C PHE A 269 -5.30 -33.87 0.32
N TYR A 270 -5.88 -34.01 -0.88
CA TYR A 270 -6.74 -35.13 -1.27
C TYR A 270 -6.33 -35.60 -2.67
N ILE A 271 -6.06 -36.88 -2.84
CA ILE A 271 -5.91 -37.47 -4.17
C ILE A 271 -7.32 -37.64 -4.75
N MET A 272 -7.56 -37.08 -5.92
CA MET A 272 -8.88 -37.11 -6.56
C MET A 272 -8.96 -38.25 -7.56
N ASP A 273 -8.17 -38.20 -8.62
CA ASP A 273 -8.18 -39.14 -9.73
C ASP A 273 -6.81 -39.16 -10.44
N THR A 274 -6.71 -39.94 -11.48
CA THR A 274 -5.57 -39.96 -12.39
C THR A 274 -6.09 -39.61 -13.77
N ILE A 275 -5.59 -38.52 -14.33
CA ILE A 275 -6.01 -38.01 -15.63
C ILE A 275 -4.82 -37.77 -16.56
N TYR A 276 -5.10 -37.55 -17.81
CA TYR A 276 -4.11 -37.11 -18.79
C TYR A 276 -4.19 -35.59 -18.97
N VAL A 277 -3.07 -34.92 -18.79
CA VAL A 277 -2.88 -33.51 -19.12
C VAL A 277 -2.01 -33.49 -20.37
N GLU A 278 -2.59 -33.06 -21.49
CA GLU A 278 -1.97 -33.23 -22.81
C GLU A 278 -1.64 -34.72 -23.10
N ARG A 279 -0.39 -35.11 -23.10
CA ARG A 279 0.07 -36.50 -23.32
C ARG A 279 0.56 -37.17 -22.03
N ASP A 280 0.68 -36.43 -20.95
CA ASP A 280 1.29 -36.89 -19.71
C ASP A 280 0.23 -37.41 -18.73
N LYS A 281 0.43 -38.61 -18.21
CA LYS A 281 -0.40 -39.18 -17.15
C LYS A 281 -0.09 -38.48 -15.84
N CYS A 282 -1.11 -37.93 -15.17
CA CYS A 282 -0.95 -37.14 -13.95
C CYS A 282 -1.88 -37.62 -12.83
N PHE A 283 -1.39 -37.57 -11.61
CA PHE A 283 -2.23 -37.62 -10.41
C PHE A 283 -2.81 -36.23 -10.16
N ARG A 284 -4.12 -36.12 -10.06
CA ARG A 284 -4.80 -34.90 -9.67
C ARG A 284 -4.94 -34.87 -8.15
N LEU A 285 -4.27 -33.89 -7.51
CA LEU A 285 -4.39 -33.59 -6.10
C LEU A 285 -5.18 -32.32 -5.88
N SER A 286 -6.22 -32.37 -5.07
CA SER A 286 -6.89 -31.16 -4.56
C SER A 286 -6.28 -30.73 -3.23
N PHE A 287 -6.20 -29.42 -3.01
CA PHE A 287 -5.75 -28.87 -1.74
C PHE A 287 -6.62 -27.70 -1.28
N VAL A 288 -6.80 -27.57 0.03
CA VAL A 288 -7.58 -26.51 0.67
C VAL A 288 -6.91 -26.08 1.97
N PRO A 289 -6.99 -24.81 2.38
CA PRO A 289 -6.47 -24.38 3.68
C PRO A 289 -7.13 -25.14 4.84
N ASN A 290 -6.38 -25.42 5.90
CA ASN A 290 -6.93 -26.04 7.12
C ASN A 290 -8.06 -25.21 7.73
N ASN A 291 -7.89 -23.89 7.68
CA ASN A 291 -8.89 -22.93 8.10
C ASN A 291 -9.25 -22.05 6.90
N SER A 292 -10.50 -22.03 6.53
CA SER A 292 -11.01 -21.30 5.38
C SER A 292 -10.90 -19.77 5.48
N GLN A 293 -10.51 -19.25 6.66
CA GLN A 293 -10.30 -17.82 6.88
C GLN A 293 -8.81 -17.41 6.76
N ASP A 294 -7.91 -18.40 6.62
CA ASP A 294 -6.50 -18.11 6.46
C ASP A 294 -6.23 -17.65 5.00
N PHE A 295 -5.20 -16.82 4.83
CA PHE A 295 -4.76 -16.39 3.50
C PHE A 295 -4.08 -17.56 2.79
N GLY A 296 -4.86 -18.26 1.98
CA GLY A 296 -4.39 -19.42 1.23
C GLY A 296 -5.28 -19.69 0.03
N PHE A 297 -4.72 -20.32 -0.98
CA PHE A 297 -5.45 -20.77 -2.15
C PHE A 297 -6.12 -22.13 -1.91
N THR A 298 -7.21 -22.35 -2.57
CA THR A 298 -7.70 -23.70 -2.87
C THR A 298 -7.30 -24.05 -4.30
N GLY A 299 -7.21 -25.31 -4.65
CA GLY A 299 -6.88 -25.65 -6.02
C GLY A 299 -6.57 -27.10 -6.27
N SER A 300 -5.98 -27.34 -7.44
CA SER A 300 -5.56 -28.66 -7.89
C SER A 300 -4.13 -28.62 -8.39
N LEU A 301 -3.37 -29.64 -8.03
CA LEU A 301 -2.04 -29.92 -8.54
C LEU A 301 -2.13 -31.17 -9.43
N TYR A 302 -1.57 -31.10 -10.63
CA TYR A 302 -1.46 -32.19 -11.56
C TYR A 302 0.00 -32.67 -11.57
N ILE A 303 0.26 -33.79 -10.93
CA ILE A 303 1.61 -34.31 -10.67
C ILE A 303 1.87 -35.47 -11.61
N LEU A 304 3.00 -35.42 -12.34
CA LEU A 304 3.37 -36.51 -13.23
C LEU A 304 3.36 -37.87 -12.52
N ALA A 305 2.68 -38.85 -13.13
CA ALA A 305 2.59 -40.22 -12.61
C ALA A 305 3.81 -41.03 -13.00
N ASP A 306 4.99 -40.44 -12.83
CA ASP A 306 6.28 -41.05 -13.05
C ASP A 306 7.17 -40.98 -11.78
N SER A 307 8.42 -41.38 -11.88
CA SER A 307 9.37 -41.31 -10.76
C SER A 307 9.84 -39.90 -10.40
N THR A 308 9.52 -38.89 -11.21
CA THR A 308 9.99 -37.49 -11.03
C THR A 308 9.11 -36.71 -10.06
N TYR A 309 7.81 -37.02 -9.99
CA TYR A 309 6.82 -36.30 -9.20
C TYR A 309 6.80 -34.78 -9.44
N ARG A 310 7.08 -34.36 -10.69
CA ARG A 310 7.05 -32.94 -11.09
C ARG A 310 5.60 -32.48 -11.23
N VAL A 311 5.34 -31.20 -10.96
CA VAL A 311 4.03 -30.60 -11.20
C VAL A 311 3.92 -30.22 -12.67
N LYS A 312 2.99 -30.81 -13.43
CA LYS A 312 2.71 -30.47 -14.83
C LYS A 312 1.82 -29.24 -14.95
N GLN A 313 0.80 -29.17 -14.10
CA GLN A 313 -0.12 -28.03 -14.07
C GLN A 313 -0.55 -27.74 -12.62
N CYS A 314 -0.78 -26.48 -12.34
CA CYS A 314 -1.31 -26.02 -11.06
C CYS A 314 -2.44 -25.03 -11.29
N GLN A 315 -3.60 -25.29 -10.70
CA GLN A 315 -4.71 -24.37 -10.68
C GLN A 315 -4.91 -23.85 -9.26
N LEU A 316 -4.84 -22.53 -9.07
CA LEU A 316 -5.02 -21.84 -7.82
C LEU A 316 -6.32 -21.01 -7.87
N ASN A 317 -7.18 -21.18 -6.89
CA ASN A 317 -8.40 -20.40 -6.73
C ASN A 317 -8.34 -19.66 -5.39
N LEU A 318 -8.63 -18.37 -5.40
CA LEU A 318 -8.73 -17.60 -4.16
C LEU A 318 -10.14 -17.77 -3.58
N PRO A 319 -10.28 -18.38 -2.39
CA PRO A 319 -11.59 -18.56 -1.78
C PRO A 319 -12.23 -17.21 -1.41
N LYS A 320 -13.51 -17.04 -1.64
CA LYS A 320 -14.26 -15.84 -1.20
C LYS A 320 -14.15 -15.56 0.31
N LYS A 321 -13.90 -16.59 1.11
CA LYS A 321 -13.73 -16.48 2.57
C LYS A 321 -12.39 -15.93 3.01
N THR A 322 -11.41 -15.85 2.13
CA THR A 322 -10.09 -15.28 2.42
C THR A 322 -10.18 -13.76 2.72
N ASP A 323 -11.33 -13.15 2.43
CA ASP A 323 -11.69 -11.78 2.79
C ASP A 323 -10.66 -10.71 2.37
N ILE A 324 -10.09 -10.88 1.19
CA ILE A 324 -9.28 -9.85 0.54
C ILE A 324 -10.25 -8.82 -0.06
N ASN A 325 -10.08 -7.57 0.29
CA ASN A 325 -10.94 -6.50 -0.21
C ASN A 325 -10.84 -6.38 -1.73
N PHE A 326 -11.96 -6.05 -2.33
CA PHE A 326 -12.10 -5.77 -3.76
C PHE A 326 -11.92 -6.96 -4.70
N VAL A 327 -11.37 -8.08 -4.27
CA VAL A 327 -11.27 -9.31 -5.07
C VAL A 327 -12.54 -10.13 -4.85
N ASP A 328 -13.31 -10.33 -5.90
CA ASP A 328 -14.53 -11.17 -5.88
C ASP A 328 -14.19 -12.61 -6.24
N HIS A 329 -13.34 -12.80 -7.24
CA HIS A 329 -12.90 -14.11 -7.71
C HIS A 329 -11.53 -14.00 -8.36
N MET A 330 -10.68 -15.00 -8.14
CA MET A 330 -9.36 -15.05 -8.76
C MET A 330 -8.99 -16.49 -9.06
N VAL A 331 -8.51 -16.72 -10.26
CA VAL A 331 -7.99 -18.00 -10.72
C VAL A 331 -6.63 -17.78 -11.34
N ILE A 332 -5.69 -18.67 -11.03
CA ILE A 332 -4.37 -18.73 -11.67
C ILE A 332 -4.20 -20.14 -12.21
N ASP A 333 -3.82 -20.25 -13.45
CA ASP A 333 -3.47 -21.52 -14.10
C ASP A 333 -2.02 -21.46 -14.56
N GLN A 334 -1.22 -22.39 -14.06
CA GLN A 334 0.21 -22.48 -14.37
C GLN A 334 0.52 -23.79 -15.03
N LYS A 335 1.22 -23.77 -16.17
CA LYS A 335 1.67 -24.97 -16.87
C LYS A 335 3.19 -25.02 -16.92
N PHE A 336 3.69 -26.17 -16.56
CA PHE A 336 5.10 -26.49 -16.51
C PHE A 336 5.46 -27.52 -17.59
N GLY A 337 6.66 -27.44 -18.11
CA GLY A 337 7.12 -28.35 -19.14
C GLY A 337 8.62 -28.59 -19.13
N GLU A 338 9.03 -29.62 -19.82
CA GLU A 338 10.43 -29.94 -20.04
C GLU A 338 10.96 -29.19 -21.28
N LEU A 339 12.03 -28.47 -21.09
CA LEU A 339 12.72 -27.79 -22.19
C LEU A 339 13.49 -28.82 -23.04
N PRO A 340 13.82 -28.49 -24.31
CA PRO A 340 14.67 -29.36 -25.15
C PRO A 340 16.03 -29.69 -24.52
N THR A 341 16.48 -28.88 -23.59
CA THR A 341 17.72 -29.04 -22.83
C THR A 341 17.54 -29.90 -21.56
N GLY A 342 16.33 -30.40 -21.28
CA GLY A 342 15.99 -31.32 -20.16
C GLY A 342 15.62 -30.64 -18.86
N GLU A 343 15.62 -29.31 -18.77
CA GLU A 343 15.19 -28.57 -17.60
C GLU A 343 13.66 -28.52 -17.53
N TRP A 344 13.12 -28.56 -16.33
CA TRP A 344 11.70 -28.41 -16.03
C TRP A 344 11.42 -27.02 -15.52
N THR A 345 10.52 -26.28 -16.19
CA THR A 345 10.25 -24.88 -15.83
C THR A 345 8.80 -24.47 -16.11
N LEU A 346 8.41 -23.32 -15.56
CA LEU A 346 7.15 -22.66 -15.86
C LEU A 346 7.20 -22.13 -17.29
N LEU A 347 6.18 -22.47 -18.09
CA LEU A 347 6.02 -22.03 -19.48
C LEU A 347 4.86 -21.04 -19.66
N GLU A 348 3.75 -21.29 -18.96
CA GLU A 348 2.54 -20.47 -19.05
C GLU A 348 2.04 -20.14 -17.64
N ASP A 349 1.67 -18.88 -17.44
CA ASP A 349 1.04 -18.40 -16.18
C ASP A 349 -0.10 -17.43 -16.55
N ASP A 350 -1.32 -17.92 -16.46
CA ASP A 350 -2.53 -17.19 -16.77
C ASP A 350 -3.28 -16.87 -15.49
N MET A 351 -3.57 -15.59 -15.26
CA MET A 351 -4.32 -15.13 -14.10
C MET A 351 -5.53 -14.34 -14.55
N LEU A 352 -6.66 -14.66 -13.94
CA LEU A 352 -7.88 -13.90 -14.08
C LEU A 352 -8.35 -13.45 -12.70
N CYS A 353 -8.60 -12.15 -12.55
CA CYS A 353 -9.07 -11.56 -11.31
C CYS A 353 -10.31 -10.69 -11.56
N GLU A 354 -11.42 -11.07 -10.97
CA GLU A 354 -12.63 -10.26 -10.93
C GLU A 354 -12.59 -9.39 -9.69
N MET A 355 -12.74 -8.09 -9.88
CA MET A 355 -12.65 -7.09 -8.81
C MET A 355 -13.89 -6.22 -8.78
N SER A 356 -14.33 -5.82 -7.58
CA SER A 356 -15.39 -4.83 -7.42
C SER A 356 -15.01 -3.79 -6.37
N TYR A 357 -14.91 -2.55 -6.84
CA TYR A 357 -14.70 -1.39 -5.99
C TYR A 357 -16.00 -0.59 -5.92
N LEU A 358 -16.58 -0.46 -4.71
CA LEU A 358 -17.90 0.16 -4.56
C LEU A 358 -18.91 -0.40 -5.57
N LYS A 359 -19.18 -1.70 -5.52
CA LYS A 359 -19.92 -2.48 -6.52
C LYS A 359 -21.20 -1.80 -7.04
N LYS A 360 -21.92 -1.11 -6.14
CA LYS A 360 -23.14 -0.36 -6.51
C LYS A 360 -22.89 0.89 -7.33
N VAL A 361 -21.64 1.35 -7.38
CA VAL A 361 -21.26 2.66 -7.88
C VAL A 361 -20.39 2.53 -9.11
N LEU A 362 -19.29 1.80 -9.03
CA LEU A 362 -18.33 1.60 -10.11
C LEU A 362 -18.50 0.24 -10.82
N GLY A 363 -19.32 -0.67 -10.24
CA GLY A 363 -19.55 -2.00 -10.78
C GLY A 363 -18.37 -2.94 -10.61
N SER A 364 -18.25 -3.92 -11.52
CA SER A 364 -17.24 -4.96 -11.49
C SER A 364 -16.22 -4.75 -12.61
N PHE A 365 -14.96 -5.05 -12.33
CA PHE A 365 -13.85 -5.03 -13.29
C PHE A 365 -13.22 -6.40 -13.38
N LEU A 366 -12.56 -6.65 -14.48
CA LEU A 366 -11.81 -7.85 -14.74
C LEU A 366 -10.39 -7.47 -15.12
N VAL A 367 -9.43 -8.14 -14.51
CA VAL A 367 -8.03 -8.09 -14.92
C VAL A 367 -7.63 -9.47 -15.37
N ARG A 368 -7.09 -9.58 -16.56
CA ARG A 368 -6.50 -10.80 -17.09
C ARG A 368 -5.01 -10.54 -17.32
N ARG A 369 -4.18 -11.39 -16.78
CA ARG A 369 -2.74 -11.41 -17.06
C ARG A 369 -2.41 -12.72 -17.74
N THR A 370 -1.80 -12.64 -18.90
CA THR A 370 -1.25 -13.77 -19.64
C THR A 370 0.25 -13.65 -19.65
N THR A 371 0.96 -14.68 -19.24
CA THR A 371 2.41 -14.69 -19.22
C THR A 371 2.94 -15.93 -19.91
N ARG A 372 3.93 -15.76 -20.78
CA ARG A 372 4.61 -16.83 -21.51
C ARG A 372 6.12 -16.72 -21.34
N TYR A 373 6.77 -17.83 -21.06
CA TYR A 373 8.20 -17.94 -20.84
C TYR A 373 8.80 -18.75 -21.99
N PHE A 374 9.81 -18.20 -22.66
CA PHE A 374 10.35 -18.80 -23.89
C PHE A 374 11.81 -18.42 -24.11
N ASP A 375 12.46 -19.01 -25.13
CA ASP A 375 13.86 -18.78 -25.53
C ASP A 375 14.84 -18.93 -24.37
N PHE A 376 14.78 -20.07 -23.69
CA PHE A 376 15.68 -20.38 -22.59
C PHE A 376 17.08 -20.68 -23.10
N ASN A 377 18.09 -20.09 -22.48
CA ASN A 377 19.50 -20.32 -22.72
C ASN A 377 20.26 -20.52 -21.40
N PHE A 378 21.12 -21.51 -21.35
CA PHE A 378 21.93 -21.86 -20.17
C PHE A 378 23.43 -21.70 -20.43
N ASP A 379 23.83 -21.19 -21.59
CA ASP A 379 25.20 -20.89 -21.91
C ASP A 379 25.76 -19.69 -21.13
N PRO A 380 27.10 -19.60 -20.99
CA PRO A 380 27.73 -18.46 -20.35
C PRO A 380 27.33 -17.13 -20.98
N LEU A 381 26.82 -16.23 -20.14
CA LEU A 381 26.32 -14.91 -20.58
C LEU A 381 27.40 -13.84 -20.56
N PRO A 382 27.36 -12.87 -21.48
CA PRO A 382 28.33 -11.77 -21.53
C PRO A 382 28.30 -10.93 -20.26
N ASN A 383 29.46 -10.61 -19.69
CA ASN A 383 29.59 -9.81 -18.46
C ASN A 383 28.94 -8.41 -18.57
N ARG A 384 28.77 -7.86 -19.77
CA ARG A 384 28.09 -6.57 -20.00
C ARG A 384 26.66 -6.55 -19.47
N LEU A 385 25.96 -7.70 -19.51
CA LEU A 385 24.59 -7.85 -19.01
C LEU A 385 24.48 -7.73 -17.49
N PHE A 386 25.57 -7.89 -16.75
CA PHE A 386 25.59 -7.84 -15.29
C PHE A 386 26.20 -6.54 -14.75
N LYS A 387 26.78 -5.70 -15.60
CA LYS A 387 27.46 -4.45 -15.20
C LYS A 387 26.51 -3.25 -15.04
N GLN A 388 25.33 -3.31 -15.65
CA GLN A 388 24.39 -2.20 -15.57
C GLN A 388 23.83 -2.06 -14.13
N LYS A 389 23.60 -0.82 -13.72
CA LYS A 389 23.00 -0.51 -12.41
C LYS A 389 21.49 -0.77 -12.46
N GLY A 390 20.92 -1.26 -11.36
CA GLY A 390 19.51 -1.58 -11.22
C GLY A 390 19.25 -3.09 -11.36
N LYS A 391 18.23 -3.57 -10.67
CA LYS A 391 17.74 -4.94 -10.83
C LYS A 391 16.88 -5.04 -12.09
N GLU A 392 16.03 -4.04 -12.32
CA GLU A 392 15.25 -3.88 -13.55
C GLU A 392 15.83 -2.73 -14.37
N ILE A 393 16.07 -2.97 -15.65
CA ILE A 393 16.74 -2.07 -16.59
C ILE A 393 15.83 -1.92 -17.81
N LYS A 394 15.34 -0.71 -18.05
CA LYS A 394 14.51 -0.42 -19.20
C LYS A 394 15.37 0.01 -20.38
N ASP A 395 15.16 -0.63 -21.52
CA ASP A 395 15.80 -0.21 -22.77
C ASP A 395 15.33 1.19 -23.17
N VAL A 396 16.25 1.99 -23.71
CA VAL A 396 15.95 3.36 -24.16
C VAL A 396 14.79 3.39 -25.17
N ASN A 397 14.70 2.36 -26.02
CA ASN A 397 13.69 2.26 -27.07
C ASN A 397 12.55 1.29 -26.70
N ALA A 398 12.39 0.93 -25.42
CA ALA A 398 11.40 -0.06 -25.02
C ALA A 398 9.96 0.33 -25.41
N MET A 399 9.64 1.63 -25.37
CA MET A 399 8.32 2.16 -25.75
C MET A 399 8.16 2.48 -27.24
N MET A 400 9.22 2.33 -28.04
CA MET A 400 9.24 2.69 -29.47
C MET A 400 9.54 1.48 -30.36
N ARG A 401 9.08 0.29 -29.93
CA ARG A 401 9.29 -0.95 -30.68
C ARG A 401 8.37 -1.01 -31.89
N ASP A 402 8.91 -1.47 -33.00
CA ASP A 402 8.20 -1.64 -34.29
C ASP A 402 7.40 -2.95 -34.33
N ASN A 403 6.66 -3.12 -35.41
CA ASN A 403 5.87 -4.32 -35.63
C ASN A 403 6.73 -5.58 -35.81
N GLU A 404 7.97 -5.46 -36.28
CA GLU A 404 8.91 -6.58 -36.44
C GLU A 404 9.29 -7.13 -35.07
N PHE A 405 9.59 -6.24 -34.12
CA PHE A 405 9.84 -6.63 -32.73
C PHE A 405 8.64 -7.37 -32.14
N TRP A 406 7.44 -6.82 -32.28
CA TRP A 406 6.24 -7.43 -31.72
C TRP A 406 5.88 -8.75 -32.40
N SER A 407 6.07 -8.89 -33.69
CA SER A 407 5.85 -10.16 -34.40
C SER A 407 6.79 -11.28 -33.92
N LYS A 408 7.99 -10.90 -33.45
CA LYS A 408 8.97 -11.86 -32.92
C LYS A 408 8.68 -12.28 -31.48
N TYR A 409 8.31 -11.31 -30.63
CA TYR A 409 8.26 -11.54 -29.19
C TYR A 409 6.82 -11.70 -28.62
N ARG A 410 5.80 -11.31 -29.37
CA ARG A 410 4.42 -11.55 -28.98
C ARG A 410 4.11 -13.03 -29.04
N GLN A 411 3.67 -13.61 -27.93
CA GLN A 411 3.38 -15.02 -27.79
C GLN A 411 1.88 -15.34 -27.84
N GLU A 412 1.03 -14.32 -27.87
CA GLU A 412 -0.43 -14.44 -27.93
C GLU A 412 -1.02 -13.32 -28.78
N ASP A 413 -1.87 -13.67 -29.73
CA ASP A 413 -2.51 -12.69 -30.59
C ASP A 413 -3.45 -11.77 -29.82
N LEU A 414 -3.53 -10.52 -30.26
CA LEU A 414 -4.49 -9.57 -29.72
C LEU A 414 -5.89 -9.89 -30.27
N THR A 415 -6.88 -9.82 -29.37
CA THR A 415 -8.30 -9.91 -29.78
C THR A 415 -8.69 -8.73 -30.66
N GLN A 416 -9.86 -8.79 -31.30
CA GLN A 416 -10.32 -7.68 -32.15
C GLN A 416 -10.51 -6.38 -31.35
N SER A 417 -11.02 -6.47 -30.11
CA SER A 417 -11.20 -5.33 -29.22
C SER A 417 -9.87 -4.77 -28.73
N GLU A 418 -8.89 -5.64 -28.44
CA GLU A 418 -7.52 -5.24 -28.08
C GLU A 418 -6.83 -4.53 -29.25
N GLN A 419 -6.97 -4.99 -30.49
CA GLN A 419 -6.43 -4.33 -31.69
C GLN A 419 -7.06 -2.96 -31.94
N ARG A 420 -8.35 -2.78 -31.62
CA ARG A 420 -9.08 -1.51 -31.78
C ARG A 420 -8.88 -0.54 -30.63
N MET A 421 -8.10 -0.89 -29.62
CA MET A 421 -8.00 -0.10 -28.41
C MET A 421 -7.58 1.36 -28.66
N GLY A 422 -6.65 1.62 -29.57
CA GLY A 422 -6.26 2.97 -29.95
C GLY A 422 -7.42 3.79 -30.54
N SER A 423 -8.16 3.21 -31.49
CA SER A 423 -9.33 3.89 -32.08
C SER A 423 -10.46 4.11 -31.06
N PHE A 424 -10.63 3.19 -30.10
CA PHE A 424 -11.58 3.33 -29.00
C PHE A 424 -11.22 4.54 -28.11
N VAL A 425 -9.96 4.71 -27.75
CA VAL A 425 -9.49 5.88 -26.98
C VAL A 425 -9.71 7.18 -27.77
N ASP A 426 -9.39 7.20 -29.06
CA ASP A 426 -9.64 8.36 -29.93
C ASP A 426 -11.13 8.74 -29.93
N ASP A 427 -12.02 7.77 -30.01
CA ASP A 427 -13.46 8.01 -29.98
C ASP A 427 -13.94 8.46 -28.60
N LEU A 428 -13.37 7.95 -27.51
CA LEU A 428 -13.63 8.45 -26.15
C LEU A 428 -13.27 9.94 -26.02
N THR A 429 -12.12 10.35 -26.56
CA THR A 429 -11.68 11.74 -26.47
C THR A 429 -12.57 12.72 -27.25
N LYS A 430 -13.30 12.25 -28.28
CA LYS A 430 -14.26 13.04 -29.07
C LYS A 430 -15.58 13.27 -28.33
N ILE A 431 -15.88 12.51 -27.29
CA ILE A 431 -17.11 12.72 -26.50
C ILE A 431 -17.09 14.10 -25.85
N LYS A 432 -18.13 14.87 -26.15
CA LYS A 432 -18.28 16.23 -25.59
C LYS A 432 -18.33 16.18 -24.05
N GLY A 433 -17.37 16.82 -23.42
CA GLY A 433 -17.25 16.87 -21.95
C GLY A 433 -16.35 15.80 -21.32
N PHE A 434 -15.94 14.76 -22.06
CA PHE A 434 -15.05 13.70 -21.58
C PHE A 434 -13.75 14.24 -20.96
N LYS A 435 -13.13 15.24 -21.60
CA LYS A 435 -11.92 15.89 -21.09
C LYS A 435 -12.10 16.50 -19.69
N TYR A 436 -13.30 17.03 -19.38
CA TYR A 436 -13.56 17.59 -18.05
C TYR A 436 -13.73 16.48 -16.99
N VAL A 437 -14.37 15.37 -17.38
CA VAL A 437 -14.48 14.18 -16.51
C VAL A 437 -13.11 13.65 -16.20
N MET A 438 -12.25 13.47 -17.21
CA MET A 438 -10.87 13.03 -17.04
C MET A 438 -10.05 14.00 -16.19
N PHE A 439 -10.19 15.29 -16.41
CA PHE A 439 -9.55 16.32 -15.60
C PHE A 439 -9.89 16.17 -14.12
N PHE A 440 -11.18 16.07 -13.77
CA PHE A 440 -11.61 15.88 -12.40
C PHE A 440 -11.15 14.56 -11.80
N LEU A 441 -11.18 13.48 -12.57
CA LEU A 441 -10.76 12.16 -12.13
C LEU A 441 -9.26 12.12 -11.83
N LYS A 442 -8.44 12.68 -12.72
CA LYS A 442 -7.01 12.86 -12.51
C LYS A 442 -6.72 13.71 -11.28
N ALA A 443 -7.36 14.87 -11.19
CA ALA A 443 -7.20 15.78 -10.07
C ALA A 443 -7.54 15.13 -8.73
N LEU A 444 -8.57 14.26 -8.69
CA LEU A 444 -8.98 13.53 -7.50
C LEU A 444 -7.98 12.42 -7.13
N ILE A 445 -7.53 11.64 -8.11
CA ILE A 445 -6.65 10.48 -7.90
C ILE A 445 -5.21 10.92 -7.64
N GLU A 446 -4.68 11.76 -8.52
CA GLU A 446 -3.28 12.18 -8.49
C GLU A 446 -3.04 13.37 -7.55
N ASN A 447 -4.09 14.10 -7.18
CA ASN A 447 -4.05 15.31 -6.39
C ASN A 447 -3.22 16.45 -7.05
N PHE A 448 -3.05 16.36 -8.37
CA PHE A 448 -2.36 17.34 -9.21
C PHE A 448 -3.13 17.58 -10.51
N VAL A 449 -2.98 18.75 -11.07
CA VAL A 449 -3.49 19.14 -12.39
C VAL A 449 -2.32 19.31 -13.35
N GLU A 450 -2.36 18.62 -14.46
CA GLU A 450 -1.38 18.72 -15.53
C GLU A 450 -1.68 19.92 -16.41
N THR A 451 -0.64 20.67 -16.79
CA THR A 451 -0.80 21.84 -17.66
C THR A 451 -0.91 21.47 -19.13
N SER A 452 -0.46 20.29 -19.51
CA SER A 452 -0.59 19.73 -20.87
C SER A 452 -0.70 18.20 -20.78
N THR A 453 -1.33 17.58 -21.80
CA THR A 453 -1.48 16.13 -21.93
C THR A 453 -1.12 15.76 -23.37
N PRO A 454 -0.28 14.70 -23.61
CA PRO A 454 0.24 13.76 -22.64
C PRO A 454 1.47 14.25 -21.85
N ASP A 455 2.26 15.17 -22.36
CA ASP A 455 3.58 15.52 -21.85
C ASP A 455 3.56 16.77 -20.97
N SER A 456 2.99 16.64 -19.77
CA SER A 456 2.99 17.75 -18.82
C SER A 456 4.39 18.15 -18.42
N LYS A 457 4.73 19.42 -18.64
CA LYS A 457 6.01 20.01 -18.20
C LYS A 457 5.93 20.59 -16.79
N VAL A 458 4.73 20.95 -16.36
CA VAL A 458 4.45 21.54 -15.05
C VAL A 458 3.15 20.96 -14.52
N ASP A 459 3.18 20.46 -13.30
CA ASP A 459 2.00 19.99 -12.58
C ASP A 459 1.62 20.98 -11.49
N ILE A 460 0.35 21.38 -11.44
CA ILE A 460 -0.21 22.28 -10.41
C ILE A 460 -0.78 21.45 -9.28
N GLY A 461 -0.36 21.72 -8.06
CA GLY A 461 -0.80 20.99 -6.88
C GLY A 461 0.29 20.83 -5.82
N PRO A 462 0.02 20.11 -4.72
CA PRO A 462 -1.16 19.27 -4.43
C PRO A 462 -2.44 20.07 -4.19
N ILE A 463 -3.57 19.60 -4.74
CA ILE A 463 -4.86 20.31 -4.66
C ILE A 463 -5.39 20.38 -3.22
N ASN A 464 -5.21 19.30 -2.45
CA ASN A 464 -5.66 19.21 -1.06
C ASN A 464 -4.93 20.17 -0.11
N THR A 465 -3.96 20.94 -0.61
CA THR A 465 -3.23 21.95 0.16
C THR A 465 -3.60 23.38 -0.21
N MET A 466 -4.46 23.57 -1.23
CA MET A 466 -4.77 24.90 -1.77
C MET A 466 -5.58 25.78 -0.81
N ILE A 467 -6.48 25.16 -0.05
CA ILE A 467 -7.36 25.88 0.89
C ILE A 467 -7.25 25.18 2.25
N THR A 468 -6.73 25.90 3.23
CA THR A 468 -6.56 25.42 4.60
C THR A 468 -6.85 26.51 5.60
N SER A 469 -6.82 26.17 6.88
CA SER A 469 -7.02 27.13 7.96
C SER A 469 -6.18 26.75 9.17
N ASN A 470 -5.61 27.76 9.82
CA ASN A 470 -4.94 27.59 11.12
C ASN A 470 -5.12 28.86 11.98
N TYR A 471 -4.69 28.78 13.23
CA TYR A 471 -4.85 29.89 14.20
C TYR A 471 -4.16 31.18 13.77
N ILE A 472 -3.02 31.10 13.13
CA ILE A 472 -2.21 32.26 12.70
C ILE A 472 -2.78 32.86 11.41
N ASP A 473 -2.92 32.05 10.37
CA ASP A 473 -3.33 32.51 9.04
C ASP A 473 -4.82 32.85 8.97
N GLY A 474 -5.65 32.28 9.85
CA GLY A 474 -7.08 32.20 9.60
C GLY A 474 -7.35 31.35 8.37
N LEU A 475 -8.07 31.87 7.40
CA LEU A 475 -8.13 31.27 6.05
C LEU A 475 -6.76 31.42 5.38
N ARG A 476 -6.28 30.35 4.77
CA ARG A 476 -5.03 30.30 4.02
C ARG A 476 -5.30 29.77 2.62
N LEU A 477 -4.90 30.53 1.62
CA LEU A 477 -4.90 30.13 0.21
C LEU A 477 -3.45 29.86 -0.22
N ARG A 478 -3.24 28.74 -0.91
CA ARG A 478 -1.93 28.31 -1.40
C ARG A 478 -2.01 27.95 -2.87
N ALA A 479 -1.10 28.47 -3.67
CA ALA A 479 -0.85 28.05 -5.05
C ALA A 479 0.50 27.35 -5.09
N SER A 480 0.55 26.15 -5.65
CA SER A 480 1.77 25.34 -5.72
C SER A 480 1.91 24.63 -7.05
N ALA A 481 3.15 24.43 -7.48
CA ALA A 481 3.48 23.77 -8.73
C ALA A 481 4.82 23.03 -8.64
N GLN A 482 5.00 22.06 -9.52
CA GLN A 482 6.27 21.34 -9.71
C GLN A 482 6.52 21.09 -11.19
N THR A 483 7.79 21.09 -11.61
CA THR A 483 8.18 20.67 -12.96
C THR A 483 8.34 19.18 -13.03
N THR A 484 8.28 18.63 -14.25
CA THR A 484 8.48 17.22 -14.54
C THR A 484 9.72 17.00 -15.40
N ALA A 485 10.11 15.74 -15.60
CA ALA A 485 11.21 15.38 -16.48
C ALA A 485 10.95 15.75 -17.96
N ASN A 486 9.68 15.96 -18.36
CA ASN A 486 9.34 16.44 -19.69
C ASN A 486 9.82 17.90 -19.96
N LEU A 487 10.06 18.66 -18.88
CA LEU A 487 10.74 19.95 -19.01
C LEU A 487 12.26 19.77 -19.03
N ASN A 488 12.79 19.04 -18.05
CA ASN A 488 14.20 18.69 -17.97
C ASN A 488 14.36 17.42 -17.12
N PRO A 489 15.01 16.34 -17.62
CA PRO A 489 15.13 15.08 -16.93
C PRO A 489 16.10 15.08 -15.74
N HIS A 490 16.86 16.15 -15.57
CA HIS A 490 17.85 16.32 -14.50
C HIS A 490 17.54 17.48 -13.55
N LEU A 491 16.85 18.52 -14.01
CA LEU A 491 16.57 19.70 -13.21
C LEU A 491 15.08 19.84 -12.92
N PHE A 492 14.74 19.86 -11.64
CA PHE A 492 13.37 19.95 -11.15
C PHE A 492 13.18 21.19 -10.28
N LEU A 493 12.09 21.89 -10.52
CA LEU A 493 11.68 23.03 -9.72
C LEU A 493 10.35 22.70 -9.04
N LYS A 494 10.24 23.07 -7.77
CA LYS A 494 9.00 22.93 -7.00
C LYS A 494 8.83 24.16 -6.13
N GLY A 495 7.60 24.62 -5.99
CA GLY A 495 7.37 25.78 -5.14
C GLY A 495 5.92 25.99 -4.80
N TYR A 496 5.72 26.84 -3.79
CA TYR A 496 4.40 27.37 -3.48
C TYR A 496 4.47 28.81 -2.99
N TYR A 497 3.37 29.52 -3.17
CA TYR A 497 3.06 30.78 -2.54
C TYR A 497 1.74 30.64 -1.78
N ALA A 498 1.69 31.11 -0.54
CA ALA A 498 0.49 31.07 0.29
C ALA A 498 0.29 32.41 1.01
N TYR A 499 -0.98 32.76 1.21
CA TYR A 499 -1.36 33.98 1.90
C TYR A 499 -2.33 33.67 3.04
N GLY A 500 -2.00 34.14 4.25
CA GLY A 500 -2.86 34.10 5.42
C GLY A 500 -3.68 35.38 5.55
N PHE A 501 -4.99 35.24 5.62
CA PHE A 501 -5.87 36.42 5.65
C PHE A 501 -5.93 37.08 7.03
N LYS A 502 -5.65 36.37 8.10
CA LYS A 502 -5.69 36.91 9.47
C LYS A 502 -4.40 37.64 9.80
N ASP A 503 -3.24 37.03 9.57
CA ASP A 503 -1.95 37.64 9.84
C ASP A 503 -1.44 38.54 8.72
N LYS A 504 -2.11 38.52 7.54
CA LYS A 504 -1.80 39.32 6.35
C LYS A 504 -0.34 39.14 5.88
N ARG A 505 0.25 37.96 6.10
CA ARG A 505 1.62 37.67 5.68
C ARG A 505 1.64 36.67 4.52
N SER A 506 2.59 36.87 3.63
CA SER A 506 2.93 35.94 2.54
C SER A 506 3.86 34.88 3.04
N LYS A 507 3.61 33.62 2.67
CA LYS A 507 4.43 32.46 2.92
C LYS A 507 4.83 31.85 1.61
N TYR A 508 6.01 31.30 1.50
CA TYR A 508 6.52 30.76 0.24
C TYR A 508 7.59 29.70 0.46
N MET A 509 7.72 28.85 -0.54
CA MET A 509 8.81 27.87 -0.63
C MET A 509 9.22 27.74 -2.09
N GLY A 510 10.52 27.72 -2.31
CA GLY A 510 11.15 27.37 -3.59
C GLY A 510 12.15 26.24 -3.38
N GLU A 511 12.10 25.25 -4.24
CA GLU A 511 12.98 24.10 -4.23
C GLU A 511 13.53 23.88 -5.63
N VAL A 512 14.84 23.70 -5.72
CA VAL A 512 15.56 23.33 -6.93
C VAL A 512 16.28 22.01 -6.66
N GLU A 513 15.94 20.98 -7.39
CA GLU A 513 16.57 19.66 -7.28
C GLU A 513 17.26 19.30 -8.58
N TYR A 514 18.54 19.04 -8.50
CA TYR A 514 19.34 18.46 -9.59
C TYR A 514 19.54 16.97 -9.37
N SER A 515 19.03 16.15 -10.29
CA SER A 515 19.23 14.71 -10.29
C SER A 515 20.45 14.35 -11.15
N PHE A 516 21.41 13.64 -10.56
CA PHE A 516 22.58 13.14 -11.28
C PHE A 516 22.22 12.01 -12.26
N ASP A 517 21.13 11.30 -11.99
CA ASP A 517 20.57 10.26 -12.87
C ASP A 517 19.35 10.83 -13.62
N LYS A 518 19.25 10.50 -14.93
CA LYS A 518 18.09 10.85 -15.75
C LYS A 518 16.81 10.28 -15.14
N LYS A 519 15.74 11.07 -15.06
CA LYS A 519 14.42 10.69 -14.57
C LYS A 519 13.42 10.61 -15.71
N GLU A 520 12.40 9.77 -15.55
CA GLU A 520 11.33 9.61 -16.53
C GLU A 520 10.20 10.63 -16.34
N TYR A 521 9.82 10.89 -15.08
CA TYR A 521 8.76 11.85 -14.77
C TYR A 521 9.08 12.75 -13.56
N LEU A 522 9.52 12.21 -12.41
CA LEU A 522 9.74 12.96 -11.17
C LEU A 522 11.08 12.66 -10.51
N PRO A 523 11.66 13.63 -9.76
CA PRO A 523 12.98 13.47 -9.15
C PRO A 523 13.06 12.40 -8.07
N ARG A 524 11.91 11.92 -7.57
CA ARG A 524 11.84 10.89 -6.51
C ARG A 524 12.01 9.44 -7.00
N GLU A 525 12.03 9.22 -8.31
CA GLU A 525 12.22 7.89 -8.89
C GLU A 525 13.53 7.24 -8.45
N PHE A 526 13.47 5.92 -8.27
CA PHE A 526 14.65 5.12 -7.91
C PHE A 526 15.57 4.91 -9.12
N PRO A 527 16.90 4.86 -8.91
CA PRO A 527 17.61 5.21 -7.68
C PRO A 527 17.69 6.72 -7.49
N LYS A 528 17.50 7.20 -6.23
CA LYS A 528 17.66 8.62 -5.94
C LYS A 528 19.14 8.98 -5.80
N HIS A 529 19.61 9.91 -6.64
CA HIS A 529 20.94 10.50 -6.56
C HIS A 529 20.81 11.96 -6.95
N SER A 530 20.66 12.83 -5.96
CA SER A 530 20.32 14.23 -6.21
C SER A 530 20.91 15.19 -5.19
N MET A 531 21.01 16.45 -5.61
CA MET A 531 21.29 17.59 -4.77
C MET A 531 20.13 18.56 -4.84
N THR A 532 19.60 18.95 -3.67
CA THR A 532 18.41 19.79 -3.55
C THR A 532 18.77 21.06 -2.77
N PHE A 533 18.36 22.22 -3.30
CA PHE A 533 18.35 23.48 -2.57
C PHE A 533 16.89 23.87 -2.31
N THR A 534 16.58 24.18 -1.04
CA THR A 534 15.22 24.62 -0.65
C THR A 534 15.34 25.91 0.15
N TYR A 535 14.54 26.90 -0.19
CA TYR A 535 14.31 28.09 0.60
C TYR A 535 12.83 28.22 0.97
N GLN A 536 12.53 28.41 2.25
CA GLN A 536 11.16 28.44 2.76
C GLN A 536 11.00 29.53 3.82
N TYR A 537 9.86 30.24 3.76
CA TYR A 537 9.33 31.06 4.84
C TYR A 537 7.89 30.70 5.10
N ASP A 538 7.59 30.19 6.29
CA ASP A 538 6.23 29.73 6.64
C ASP A 538 6.01 29.71 8.16
N ASN A 539 4.74 29.60 8.60
CA ASN A 539 4.45 29.30 9.99
C ASN A 539 4.39 27.79 10.22
N MET A 540 4.94 27.34 11.34
CA MET A 540 4.99 25.93 11.72
C MET A 540 4.72 25.75 13.21
N LEU A 541 4.11 24.62 13.57
CA LEU A 541 4.08 24.18 14.96
C LEU A 541 5.47 23.65 15.36
N PRO A 542 5.97 23.96 16.55
CA PRO A 542 7.26 23.42 16.99
C PRO A 542 7.35 21.89 16.95
N SER A 543 6.25 21.20 17.23
CA SER A 543 6.17 19.73 17.15
C SER A 543 6.10 19.17 15.72
N ASP A 544 5.70 19.96 14.71
CA ASP A 544 5.56 19.50 13.32
C ASP A 544 6.90 19.13 12.67
N LYS A 545 8.03 19.63 13.19
CA LYS A 545 9.36 19.25 12.69
C LYS A 545 9.66 17.74 12.80
N PHE A 546 8.90 17.01 13.64
CA PHE A 546 8.99 15.57 13.83
C PHE A 546 7.92 14.78 13.07
N ILE A 547 7.07 15.46 12.27
CA ILE A 547 5.99 14.86 11.47
C ILE A 547 6.37 14.92 10.00
N HIS A 548 6.09 13.84 9.27
CA HIS A 548 6.43 13.74 7.84
C HIS A 548 5.30 14.14 6.89
N THR A 549 4.12 14.46 7.40
CA THR A 549 2.94 14.85 6.61
C THR A 549 2.97 16.35 6.30
N ASP A 550 2.53 16.75 5.09
CA ASP A 550 2.38 18.17 4.76
C ASP A 550 1.36 18.83 5.70
N LYS A 551 1.78 19.87 6.39
CA LYS A 551 0.96 20.59 7.36
C LYS A 551 -0.27 21.27 6.74
N ASP A 552 -0.19 21.64 5.47
CA ASP A 552 -1.26 22.35 4.74
C ASP A 552 -2.31 21.39 4.14
N ASN A 553 -2.26 20.09 4.43
CA ASN A 553 -3.30 19.16 4.02
C ASN A 553 -4.64 19.54 4.68
N VAL A 554 -5.68 19.76 3.88
CA VAL A 554 -7.03 20.14 4.34
C VAL A 554 -7.58 19.21 5.43
N PHE A 555 -7.29 17.92 5.33
CA PHE A 555 -7.76 16.94 6.30
C PHE A 555 -7.03 17.04 7.65
N THR A 556 -5.73 17.31 7.65
CA THR A 556 -4.93 17.46 8.87
C THR A 556 -5.07 18.86 9.49
N SER A 557 -5.64 19.82 8.76
CA SER A 557 -5.95 21.15 9.29
C SER A 557 -7.15 21.17 10.24
N LEU A 558 -8.00 20.11 10.22
CA LEU A 558 -9.07 19.90 11.18
C LEU A 558 -8.49 19.45 12.53
N LYS A 559 -8.24 20.43 13.42
CA LYS A 559 -7.61 20.18 14.73
C LYS A 559 -8.63 19.80 15.80
N VAL A 560 -8.23 18.92 16.72
CA VAL A 560 -9.04 18.48 17.87
C VAL A 560 -9.10 19.52 19.00
N CYS A 561 -8.18 20.50 19.00
CA CYS A 561 -8.08 21.57 19.99
C CYS A 561 -7.56 22.85 19.32
N THR A 562 -7.74 23.98 19.99
CA THR A 562 -7.14 25.25 19.56
C THR A 562 -5.63 25.16 19.77
N VAL A 563 -4.88 25.39 18.73
CA VAL A 563 -3.41 25.44 18.77
C VAL A 563 -2.99 26.86 18.42
N ASP A 564 -2.49 27.60 19.37
CA ASP A 564 -2.23 29.05 19.26
C ASP A 564 -0.73 29.42 19.40
N GLN A 565 0.15 28.44 19.58
CA GLN A 565 1.58 28.59 19.74
C GLN A 565 2.31 28.08 18.50
N TYR A 566 2.86 28.98 17.69
CA TYR A 566 3.53 28.72 16.41
C TYR A 566 4.88 29.43 16.35
N ASN A 567 5.68 29.06 15.36
CA ASN A 567 6.83 29.82 14.88
C ASN A 567 6.63 30.24 13.43
N TYR A 568 7.08 31.45 13.07
CA TYR A 568 7.49 31.71 11.69
C TYR A 568 8.89 31.14 11.52
N GLU A 569 9.06 30.31 10.50
CA GLU A 569 10.32 29.67 10.20
C GLU A 569 10.86 30.14 8.85
N ARG A 570 12.08 30.64 8.85
CA ARG A 570 12.83 30.92 7.63
C ARG A 570 13.93 29.88 7.53
N LYS A 571 13.91 29.09 6.48
CA LYS A 571 14.85 27.97 6.28
C LYS A 571 15.51 28.03 4.92
N ALA A 572 16.82 27.82 4.87
CA ALA A 572 17.59 27.54 3.67
C ALA A 572 18.30 26.21 3.85
N THR A 573 18.10 25.25 2.96
CA THR A 573 18.65 23.90 3.09
C THR A 573 19.31 23.47 1.79
N ILE A 574 20.54 22.96 1.89
CA ILE A 574 21.22 22.22 0.82
C ILE A 574 21.28 20.79 1.26
N LYS A 575 20.73 19.88 0.46
CA LYS A 575 20.61 18.47 0.79
C LYS A 575 21.15 17.61 -0.34
N TYR A 576 21.98 16.64 -0.02
CA TYR A 576 22.47 15.59 -0.90
C TYR A 576 21.86 14.27 -0.49
N GLU A 577 21.33 13.51 -1.48
CA GLU A 577 20.74 12.19 -1.27
C GLU A 577 21.34 11.20 -2.27
N ARG A 578 21.73 10.03 -1.77
CA ARG A 578 22.18 8.92 -2.60
C ARG A 578 21.60 7.61 -2.10
N GLU A 579 20.87 6.93 -2.97
CA GLU A 579 20.26 5.65 -2.73
C GLU A 579 20.98 4.56 -3.53
N ARG A 580 21.11 3.37 -2.94
CA ARG A 580 21.77 2.22 -3.53
C ARG A 580 20.77 1.07 -3.68
N GLU A 581 21.00 0.19 -4.67
CA GLU A 581 20.11 -0.90 -5.04
C GLU A 581 19.80 -1.88 -3.90
N PHE A 582 20.74 -2.08 -2.97
CA PHE A 582 20.54 -2.98 -1.83
C PHE A 582 19.77 -2.35 -0.66
N GLY A 583 19.06 -1.24 -0.90
CA GLY A 583 18.21 -0.58 0.08
C GLY A 583 18.94 0.35 1.05
N PHE A 584 20.16 0.75 0.75
CA PHE A 584 20.93 1.69 1.56
C PHE A 584 20.83 3.11 1.00
N LYS A 585 20.39 4.06 1.85
CA LYS A 585 20.28 5.47 1.48
C LYS A 585 21.12 6.33 2.43
N THR A 586 21.93 7.20 1.85
CA THR A 586 22.68 8.26 2.58
C THR A 586 22.00 9.60 2.29
N THR A 587 21.75 10.37 3.33
CA THR A 587 21.29 11.76 3.24
C THR A 587 22.22 12.64 4.04
N ALA A 588 22.75 13.69 3.42
CA ALA A 588 23.52 14.72 4.11
C ALA A 588 22.90 16.08 3.81
N PHE A 589 22.78 16.95 4.80
CA PHE A 589 22.30 18.32 4.57
C PHE A 589 22.99 19.34 5.44
N VAL A 590 23.03 20.56 4.93
CA VAL A 590 23.32 21.77 5.69
C VAL A 590 22.08 22.64 5.66
N ARG A 591 21.63 23.12 6.81
CA ARG A 591 20.43 23.91 6.97
C ARG A 591 20.69 25.13 7.84
N TYR A 592 20.32 26.27 7.32
CA TYR A 592 20.12 27.50 8.10
C TYR A 592 18.64 27.61 8.46
N ALA A 593 18.33 27.83 9.73
CA ALA A 593 16.96 28.02 10.17
C ALA A 593 16.87 29.13 11.20
N ASN A 594 15.88 30.01 11.02
CA ASN A 594 15.53 31.06 11.96
C ASN A 594 14.09 30.84 12.42
N TYR A 595 13.87 30.86 13.74
CA TYR A 595 12.59 30.62 14.38
C TYR A 595 12.15 31.89 15.11
N GLU A 596 11.07 32.53 14.64
CA GLU A 596 10.43 33.69 15.24
C GLU A 596 9.12 33.22 15.88
N PRO A 597 8.94 33.32 17.23
CA PRO A 597 7.72 32.88 17.88
C PRO A 597 6.54 33.74 17.47
N CYS A 598 5.36 33.12 17.30
CA CYS A 598 4.13 33.83 16.94
C CYS A 598 2.89 33.21 17.58
N GLY A 599 1.76 33.89 17.44
CA GLY A 599 0.54 33.57 18.19
C GLY A 599 0.71 33.93 19.67
N LYS A 600 0.53 32.92 20.54
CA LYS A 600 0.77 33.07 21.96
C LYS A 600 2.11 32.49 22.44
N LEU A 601 2.94 32.03 21.53
CA LEU A 601 4.29 31.63 21.85
C LEU A 601 5.21 32.83 21.99
N PHE A 602 6.09 32.79 22.97
CA PHE A 602 7.19 33.76 23.12
C PHE A 602 8.46 33.03 23.61
N TYR A 603 9.59 33.62 23.32
CA TYR A 603 10.89 33.16 23.82
C TYR A 603 11.40 34.10 24.90
N ARG A 604 11.68 33.57 26.05
CA ARG A 604 12.26 34.32 27.16
C ARG A 604 13.25 33.43 27.93
N THR A 605 14.48 33.90 28.08
CA THR A 605 15.46 33.18 28.87
C THR A 605 15.08 33.19 30.35
N MET A 606 15.59 32.24 31.12
CA MET A 606 15.37 32.21 32.58
C MET A 606 15.92 33.49 33.28
N ALA A 607 17.06 34.00 32.82
CA ALA A 607 17.58 35.29 33.26
C ALA A 607 16.65 36.46 32.90
N GLY A 608 16.09 36.46 31.69
CA GLY A 608 15.11 37.46 31.24
C GLY A 608 13.81 37.43 32.07
N GLU A 609 13.33 36.22 32.47
CA GLU A 609 12.21 36.11 33.40
C GLU A 609 12.53 36.68 34.78
N SER A 610 13.70 36.37 35.32
CA SER A 610 14.14 36.95 36.62
C SER A 610 14.22 38.48 36.56
N GLN A 611 14.69 39.05 35.43
CA GLN A 611 14.73 40.51 35.25
C GLN A 611 13.34 41.11 35.11
N LEU A 612 12.40 40.46 34.40
CA LEU A 612 11.02 40.86 34.28
C LEU A 612 10.33 40.89 35.63
N GLN A 613 10.46 39.83 36.43
CA GLN A 613 9.87 39.73 37.76
C GLN A 613 10.43 40.84 38.70
N SER A 614 11.72 41.12 38.60
CA SER A 614 12.35 42.20 39.32
C SER A 614 11.86 43.59 38.88
N ALA A 615 11.62 43.79 37.57
CA ALA A 615 11.10 45.07 37.06
C ALA A 615 9.65 45.31 37.47
N ILE A 616 8.82 44.24 37.51
CA ILE A 616 7.44 44.29 38.01
C ILE A 616 7.41 44.58 39.51
N ALA A 617 8.23 43.86 40.31
CA ALA A 617 8.33 44.07 41.74
C ALA A 617 8.76 45.51 42.13
N ASN A 618 9.61 46.12 41.30
CA ASN A 618 10.09 47.49 41.48
C ASN A 618 9.15 48.55 40.82
N GLY A 619 7.98 48.16 40.32
CA GLY A 619 7.00 49.07 39.73
C GLY A 619 7.40 49.72 38.41
N ARG A 620 8.47 49.19 37.76
CA ARG A 620 8.97 49.70 36.48
C ARG A 620 8.15 49.23 35.27
N LEU A 621 7.39 48.13 35.40
CA LEU A 621 6.50 47.57 34.36
C LEU A 621 5.15 47.18 34.97
N SER A 622 4.06 47.40 34.24
CA SER A 622 2.75 46.96 34.63
C SER A 622 2.59 45.47 34.33
N GLY A 623 1.83 44.76 35.17
CA GLY A 623 1.61 43.29 35.00
C GLY A 623 0.89 42.87 33.72
N THR A 624 0.55 43.79 32.79
CA THR A 624 -0.15 43.54 31.54
C THR A 624 0.78 43.36 30.34
N GLU A 625 2.08 43.59 30.46
CA GLU A 625 3.04 43.57 29.31
C GLU A 625 3.82 42.25 29.20
N TRP A 626 3.31 41.17 29.70
CA TRP A 626 4.02 39.91 29.89
C TRP A 626 4.37 39.20 28.59
N VAL A 627 3.48 39.19 27.58
CA VAL A 627 3.71 38.55 26.30
C VAL A 627 4.67 39.40 25.42
N HIS A 628 4.58 40.72 25.49
CA HIS A 628 5.37 41.69 24.73
C HIS A 628 6.49 42.32 25.57
N SER A 629 7.02 41.61 26.52
CA SER A 629 8.07 42.08 27.40
C SER A 629 9.36 42.45 26.64
N PRO A 630 10.03 43.53 27.02
CA PRO A 630 11.34 43.88 26.45
C PRO A 630 12.43 42.87 26.74
N PHE A 631 12.18 41.92 27.66
CA PHE A 631 13.10 40.82 28.04
C PHE A 631 12.88 39.57 27.19
N ASN A 632 11.96 39.59 26.19
CA ASN A 632 11.80 38.51 25.27
C ASN A 632 12.92 38.46 24.23
N THR A 633 13.36 37.26 23.87
CA THR A 633 14.22 37.01 22.73
C THR A 633 13.36 37.04 21.47
N HIS A 634 13.77 37.83 20.48
CA HIS A 634 12.97 38.04 19.26
C HIS A 634 12.88 36.75 18.43
N ASP A 635 14.00 36.06 18.22
CA ASP A 635 14.11 34.88 17.37
C ASP A 635 15.32 34.02 17.81
N ILE A 636 15.42 32.87 17.22
CA ILE A 636 16.52 31.91 17.39
C ILE A 636 17.02 31.53 16.01
N THR A 637 18.32 31.63 15.82
CA THR A 637 18.98 31.19 14.60
C THR A 637 19.84 29.96 14.87
N VAL A 638 19.75 28.96 13.98
CA VAL A 638 20.60 27.77 14.01
C VAL A 638 21.12 27.43 12.63
N ALA A 639 22.40 27.09 12.57
CA ALA A 639 22.99 26.50 11.37
C ALA A 639 23.42 25.07 11.67
N GLU A 640 22.81 24.12 10.94
CA GLU A 640 22.91 22.69 11.20
C GLU A 640 23.61 21.98 10.05
N ALA A 641 24.48 21.03 10.37
CA ALA A 641 24.96 20.01 9.45
C ALA A 641 24.48 18.64 9.94
N SER A 642 23.95 17.82 9.06
CA SER A 642 23.39 16.52 9.41
C SER A 642 23.79 15.44 8.42
N ILE A 643 23.99 14.23 8.93
CA ILE A 643 24.14 13.02 8.13
C ILE A 643 23.17 11.95 8.65
N ALA A 644 22.49 11.30 7.71
CA ALA A 644 21.55 10.22 8.00
C ALA A 644 21.83 9.03 7.10
N PHE A 645 21.69 7.84 7.68
CA PHE A 645 21.76 6.57 6.99
C PHE A 645 20.44 5.83 7.19
N ARG A 646 19.87 5.31 6.10
CA ARG A 646 18.69 4.47 6.12
C ARG A 646 19.00 3.17 5.39
N TYR A 647 18.67 2.05 6.02
CA TYR A 647 18.82 0.73 5.45
C TYR A 647 17.49 -0.02 5.47
N ALA A 648 17.00 -0.40 4.30
CA ALA A 648 15.73 -1.07 4.09
C ALA A 648 15.86 -2.16 3.01
N PRO A 649 16.47 -3.32 3.34
CA PRO A 649 16.71 -4.38 2.39
C PRO A 649 15.40 -4.99 1.90
N GLY A 650 15.25 -5.14 0.58
CA GLY A 650 14.08 -5.73 -0.04
C GLY A 650 12.84 -4.83 -0.07
N GLU A 651 12.96 -3.56 0.27
CA GLU A 651 11.88 -2.59 0.11
C GLU A 651 11.62 -2.29 -1.37
N THR A 652 10.35 -2.33 -1.75
CA THR A 652 9.87 -1.96 -3.09
C THR A 652 8.90 -0.79 -3.00
N PHE A 653 8.79 0.02 -4.08
CA PHE A 653 8.04 1.26 -4.04
C PHE A 653 7.17 1.47 -5.26
N VAL A 654 6.09 2.22 -5.07
CA VAL A 654 5.31 2.87 -6.12
C VAL A 654 5.50 4.37 -6.05
N ASN A 655 5.80 5.00 -7.20
CA ASN A 655 5.91 6.45 -7.29
C ASN A 655 4.54 7.07 -7.54
N THR A 656 4.12 7.98 -6.66
CA THR A 656 2.96 8.85 -6.90
C THR A 656 3.43 10.27 -7.16
N LYS A 657 2.56 11.14 -7.67
CA LYS A 657 2.93 12.56 -7.86
C LYS A 657 3.27 13.28 -6.55
N GLN A 658 2.81 12.77 -5.42
CA GLN A 658 3.09 13.36 -4.10
C GLN A 658 4.31 12.76 -3.42
N ARG A 659 4.36 11.44 -3.35
CA ARG A 659 5.38 10.70 -2.59
C ARG A 659 5.62 9.32 -3.17
N ARG A 660 6.71 8.73 -2.75
CA ARG A 660 7.02 7.32 -2.99
C ARG A 660 6.40 6.49 -1.87
N LEU A 661 5.59 5.50 -2.25
CA LEU A 661 4.89 4.63 -1.30
C LEU A 661 5.59 3.27 -1.25
N PRO A 662 5.94 2.75 -0.07
CA PRO A 662 6.46 1.40 0.03
C PRO A 662 5.33 0.39 -0.21
N VAL A 663 5.61 -0.63 -1.04
CA VAL A 663 4.70 -1.73 -1.34
C VAL A 663 5.00 -2.91 -0.42
N ASN A 664 6.28 -3.28 -0.32
CA ASN A 664 6.72 -4.30 0.61
C ASN A 664 6.87 -3.72 2.02
N LEU A 665 5.79 -3.81 2.80
CA LEU A 665 5.78 -3.38 4.20
C LEU A 665 6.48 -4.36 5.15
N ASP A 666 6.90 -5.54 4.68
CA ASP A 666 7.61 -6.53 5.51
C ASP A 666 9.11 -6.25 5.59
N ALA A 667 9.62 -5.41 4.70
CA ALA A 667 11.02 -5.02 4.73
C ALA A 667 11.34 -4.31 6.05
N PRO A 668 12.37 -4.74 6.80
CA PRO A 668 12.82 -3.99 7.96
C PRO A 668 13.41 -2.65 7.52
N VAL A 669 13.16 -1.60 8.27
CA VAL A 669 13.72 -0.27 8.01
C VAL A 669 14.48 0.19 9.23
N PHE A 670 15.75 0.52 9.06
CA PHE A 670 16.59 1.10 10.11
C PHE A 670 17.07 2.46 9.66
N SER A 671 17.03 3.44 10.55
CA SER A 671 17.56 4.78 10.28
C SER A 671 18.34 5.28 11.47
N ILE A 672 19.43 5.98 11.20
CA ILE A 672 20.19 6.73 12.18
C ILE A 672 20.55 8.09 11.58
N GLN A 673 20.41 9.13 12.37
CA GLN A 673 20.76 10.50 11.97
C GLN A 673 21.56 11.18 13.09
N HIS A 674 22.55 11.93 12.69
CA HIS A 674 23.28 12.81 13.60
C HIS A 674 23.29 14.23 13.05
N THR A 675 22.92 15.18 13.89
CA THR A 675 22.85 16.61 13.55
C THR A 675 23.73 17.39 14.48
N LEU A 676 24.56 18.29 13.94
CA LEU A 676 25.49 19.16 14.62
C LEU A 676 25.17 20.62 14.29
N SER A 677 25.20 21.48 15.27
CA SER A 677 25.24 22.95 15.15
C SER A 677 26.35 23.53 16.03
N VAL A 678 27.01 24.56 15.56
CA VAL A 678 28.10 25.23 16.28
C VAL A 678 27.78 26.72 16.36
N LYS A 679 27.77 27.26 17.61
CA LYS A 679 27.51 28.67 17.87
C LYS A 679 28.48 29.56 17.10
N GLY A 680 27.97 30.64 16.51
CA GLY A 680 28.69 31.59 15.71
C GLY A 680 28.86 31.24 14.24
N ILE A 681 28.81 29.95 13.85
CA ILE A 681 28.85 29.55 12.43
C ILE A 681 27.56 29.96 11.76
N LEU A 682 27.63 30.70 10.66
CA LEU A 682 26.49 31.27 9.92
C LEU A 682 25.44 31.96 10.83
N GLY A 683 25.91 32.56 11.93
CA GLY A 683 25.04 33.26 12.89
C GLY A 683 24.25 32.35 13.82
N SER A 684 24.64 31.07 13.97
CA SER A 684 24.01 30.16 14.93
C SER A 684 24.17 30.65 16.38
N ASP A 685 23.06 30.71 17.11
CA ASP A 685 23.02 31.14 18.50
C ASP A 685 23.50 30.04 19.47
N TYR A 686 23.37 28.78 19.06
CA TYR A 686 23.61 27.63 19.96
C TYR A 686 24.51 26.57 19.35
N THR A 687 25.27 25.91 20.22
CA THR A 687 25.97 24.66 19.89
C THR A 687 25.18 23.49 20.40
N TYR A 688 24.86 22.55 19.51
CA TYR A 688 24.22 21.30 19.91
C TYR A 688 24.56 20.14 19.00
N ASN A 689 24.42 18.94 19.55
CA ASN A 689 24.51 17.67 18.87
C ASN A 689 23.24 16.88 19.17
N MET A 690 22.61 16.33 18.16
CA MET A 690 21.43 15.47 18.30
C MET A 690 21.63 14.19 17.53
N THR A 691 21.36 13.07 18.16
CA THR A 691 21.40 11.75 17.53
C THR A 691 20.03 11.12 17.63
N ASP A 692 19.48 10.71 16.48
CA ASP A 692 18.19 10.03 16.38
C ASP A 692 18.38 8.66 15.77
N PHE A 693 17.59 7.69 16.23
CA PHE A 693 17.53 6.33 15.71
C PHE A 693 16.07 5.91 15.53
N SER A 694 15.79 5.16 14.48
CA SER A 694 14.50 4.50 14.29
C SER A 694 14.63 3.12 13.67
N ALA A 695 13.72 2.22 14.04
CA ALA A 695 13.60 0.89 13.49
C ALA A 695 12.12 0.56 13.27
N TYR A 696 11.82 -0.05 12.14
CA TYR A 696 10.49 -0.55 11.80
C TYR A 696 10.56 -1.99 11.32
N LYS A 697 9.57 -2.80 11.72
CA LYS A 697 9.38 -4.15 11.19
C LYS A 697 7.92 -4.58 11.30
N ARG A 698 7.40 -5.19 10.24
CA ARG A 698 6.13 -5.92 10.23
C ARG A 698 6.36 -7.39 10.49
N PHE A 699 5.51 -7.97 11.34
CA PHE A 699 5.46 -9.39 11.63
C PHE A 699 4.08 -9.94 11.26
N TRP A 700 4.04 -10.98 10.43
CA TRP A 700 2.81 -11.67 10.09
C TRP A 700 2.53 -12.81 11.07
N LEU A 701 1.31 -12.84 11.59
CA LEU A 701 0.81 -13.85 12.53
C LEU A 701 -0.18 -14.80 11.86
N ASN A 702 0.04 -15.13 10.58
CA ASN A 702 -0.86 -15.95 9.76
C ASN A 702 -2.31 -15.38 9.81
N SER A 703 -3.28 -16.22 10.21
CA SER A 703 -4.70 -15.84 10.33
C SER A 703 -5.00 -14.77 11.40
N TRP A 704 -4.03 -14.38 12.21
CA TRP A 704 -4.18 -13.31 13.20
C TRP A 704 -3.70 -11.95 12.68
N GLY A 705 -3.45 -11.86 11.37
CA GLY A 705 -3.06 -10.63 10.72
C GLY A 705 -1.59 -10.27 10.94
N ASN A 706 -1.31 -8.98 11.13
CA ASN A 706 0.06 -8.47 11.28
C ASN A 706 0.22 -7.56 12.49
N ILE A 707 1.42 -7.59 13.03
CA ILE A 707 1.89 -6.62 14.03
C ILE A 707 2.95 -5.74 13.38
N ASP A 708 2.75 -4.43 13.43
CA ASP A 708 3.74 -3.43 13.06
C ASP A 708 4.41 -2.89 14.32
N VAL A 709 5.73 -2.84 14.31
CA VAL A 709 6.53 -2.37 15.42
C VAL A 709 7.42 -1.23 14.96
N TYR A 710 7.27 -0.06 15.57
CA TYR A 710 8.15 1.10 15.41
C TYR A 710 8.88 1.37 16.71
N LEU A 711 10.18 1.44 16.65
CA LEU A 711 11.05 1.84 17.74
C LEU A 711 11.78 3.11 17.35
N LYS A 712 11.73 4.13 18.18
CA LYS A 712 12.48 5.38 17.99
C LYS A 712 13.21 5.75 19.27
N GLY A 713 14.31 6.44 19.12
CA GLY A 713 15.05 7.00 20.25
C GLY A 713 15.93 8.15 19.81
N GLY A 714 16.20 9.05 20.74
CA GLY A 714 17.06 10.20 20.44
C GLY A 714 17.67 10.82 21.69
N ILE A 715 18.79 11.48 21.48
CA ILE A 715 19.54 12.18 22.51
C ILE A 715 19.98 13.54 21.98
N GLN A 716 19.62 14.59 22.74
CA GLN A 716 20.18 15.93 22.62
C GLN A 716 21.31 16.07 23.63
N TRP A 717 22.54 16.16 23.13
CA TRP A 717 23.75 16.05 23.97
C TRP A 717 24.10 17.33 24.72
N ASN A 718 23.66 18.50 24.26
CA ASN A 718 24.07 19.80 24.79
C ASN A 718 22.98 20.44 25.66
N LYS A 719 23.37 21.53 26.31
CA LYS A 719 22.46 22.47 26.95
C LYS A 719 21.87 23.36 25.87
N VAL A 720 20.52 23.39 25.75
CA VAL A 720 19.80 24.12 24.71
C VAL A 720 18.50 24.71 25.23
N PRO A 721 17.96 25.78 24.63
CA PRO A 721 16.63 26.27 24.92
C PRO A 721 15.56 25.30 24.44
N PHE A 722 14.32 25.42 24.98
CA PHE A 722 13.24 24.46 24.69
C PHE A 722 12.92 24.29 23.20
N PRO A 723 13.02 25.29 22.31
CA PRO A 723 12.73 25.09 20.89
C PRO A 723 13.67 24.10 20.20
N LEU A 724 14.83 23.82 20.81
CA LEU A 724 15.82 22.86 20.33
C LEU A 724 15.78 21.51 21.06
N LEU A 725 14.91 21.35 22.05
CA LEU A 725 14.67 20.07 22.72
C LEU A 725 13.87 19.10 21.83
N ILE A 726 13.91 17.85 22.20
CA ILE A 726 13.14 16.80 21.53
C ILE A 726 11.70 16.85 22.00
N MET A 727 10.77 16.92 21.04
CA MET A 727 9.34 16.93 21.27
C MET A 727 8.73 15.68 20.67
N PRO A 728 7.83 14.97 21.35
CA PRO A 728 7.07 13.89 20.74
C PRO A 728 6.24 14.40 19.56
N ALA A 729 6.19 13.64 18.48
CA ALA A 729 5.32 13.95 17.34
C ALA A 729 3.85 13.82 17.77
N ALA A 730 3.15 14.96 17.86
CA ALA A 730 1.78 15.05 18.36
C ALA A 730 0.77 15.12 17.22
N ASN A 731 -0.17 14.19 17.17
CA ASN A 731 -1.30 14.26 16.25
C ASN A 731 -2.42 15.16 16.81
N LEU A 732 -2.42 16.39 16.40
CA LEU A 732 -3.42 17.38 16.81
C LEU A 732 -4.65 17.41 15.89
N SER A 733 -4.76 16.50 14.91
CA SER A 733 -5.90 16.43 13.98
C SER A 733 -6.84 15.28 14.31
N TYR A 734 -8.07 15.34 13.78
CA TYR A 734 -9.00 14.20 13.81
C TYR A 734 -8.55 13.03 12.93
N ILE A 735 -7.65 13.28 11.97
CA ILE A 735 -7.16 12.27 11.03
C ILE A 735 -5.99 11.51 11.64
N ILE A 736 -5.99 10.18 11.52
CA ILE A 736 -4.89 9.31 11.96
C ILE A 736 -3.64 9.70 11.18
N GLN A 737 -2.57 9.99 11.91
CA GLN A 737 -1.23 10.20 11.37
C GLN A 737 -0.30 9.10 11.88
N GLU A 738 0.39 8.46 10.96
CA GLU A 738 1.34 7.40 11.30
C GLU A 738 2.50 7.98 12.11
N GLU A 739 3.07 7.16 12.99
CA GLU A 739 4.24 7.50 13.82
C GLU A 739 4.09 8.70 14.78
N THR A 740 2.87 9.05 15.14
CA THR A 740 2.54 10.15 16.06
C THR A 740 1.77 9.66 17.29
N PHE A 741 1.83 10.44 18.37
CA PHE A 741 0.97 10.24 19.55
C PHE A 741 -0.34 10.99 19.37
N ASN A 742 -1.46 10.34 19.66
CA ASN A 742 -2.80 10.87 19.37
C ASN A 742 -3.36 11.79 20.47
N LEU A 743 -2.84 11.70 21.71
CA LEU A 743 -3.37 12.43 22.86
C LEU A 743 -2.34 13.33 23.54
N ILE A 744 -1.12 13.41 23.03
CA ILE A 744 -0.12 14.40 23.42
C ILE A 744 -0.44 15.72 22.73
N ASN A 745 -0.39 16.83 23.48
CA ASN A 745 -0.57 18.17 22.94
C ASN A 745 0.71 18.74 22.33
N ASN A 746 0.58 19.87 21.62
CA ASN A 746 1.71 20.60 21.08
C ASN A 746 2.69 20.97 22.24
N MET A 747 3.95 20.56 22.11
CA MET A 747 5.00 20.80 23.11
C MET A 747 4.71 20.29 24.54
N GLU A 748 3.77 19.35 24.73
CA GLU A 748 3.38 18.90 26.09
C GLU A 748 4.54 18.30 26.87
N PHE A 749 5.41 17.52 26.21
CA PHE A 749 6.61 16.96 26.84
C PHE A 749 7.87 17.44 26.14
N LEU A 750 8.80 17.95 26.90
CA LEU A 750 10.08 18.43 26.41
C LEU A 750 11.20 17.58 27.05
N ASN A 751 11.95 16.91 26.18
CA ASN A 751 12.96 15.94 26.61
C ASN A 751 14.30 16.23 25.94
N ASP A 752 15.40 15.87 26.59
CA ASP A 752 16.71 15.79 25.94
C ASP A 752 17.13 14.33 25.65
N ARG A 753 16.38 13.36 26.15
CA ARG A 753 16.52 11.94 25.82
C ARG A 753 15.14 11.30 25.75
N TYR A 754 14.93 10.44 24.75
CA TYR A 754 13.68 9.69 24.66
C TYR A 754 13.88 8.31 24.03
N ALA A 755 12.98 7.43 24.34
CA ALA A 755 12.70 6.20 23.60
C ALA A 755 11.20 6.06 23.43
N SER A 756 10.75 5.63 22.27
CA SER A 756 9.33 5.38 22.01
C SER A 756 9.14 4.05 21.32
N LEU A 757 8.05 3.38 21.67
CA LEU A 757 7.62 2.12 21.10
C LEU A 757 6.16 2.28 20.64
N ASP A 758 5.89 2.01 19.36
CA ASP A 758 4.55 1.92 18.79
C ASP A 758 4.34 0.49 18.28
N VAL A 759 3.37 -0.20 18.84
CA VAL A 759 2.97 -1.56 18.44
C VAL A 759 1.52 -1.52 17.99
N SER A 760 1.30 -1.85 16.74
CA SER A 760 -0.01 -1.83 16.11
C SER A 760 -0.36 -3.21 15.59
N TRP A 761 -1.46 -3.79 16.07
CA TRP A 761 -1.94 -5.10 15.68
C TRP A 761 -3.22 -5.00 14.86
N ASN A 762 -3.11 -5.33 13.58
CA ASN A 762 -4.24 -5.49 12.66
C ASN A 762 -4.66 -6.97 12.65
N MET A 763 -5.80 -7.28 13.27
CA MET A 763 -6.27 -8.66 13.46
C MET A 763 -7.01 -9.24 12.25
N GLN A 764 -7.22 -8.47 11.21
CA GLN A 764 -7.82 -8.87 9.92
C GLN A 764 -9.20 -9.55 10.07
N GLY A 765 -10.01 -9.10 11.00
CA GLY A 765 -11.35 -9.64 11.24
C GLY A 765 -11.38 -10.97 12.00
N LYS A 766 -10.30 -11.38 12.63
CA LYS A 766 -10.19 -12.70 13.29
C LYS A 766 -11.26 -12.97 14.33
N LEU A 767 -11.66 -11.95 15.09
CA LEU A 767 -12.73 -12.05 16.08
C LEU A 767 -14.10 -11.70 15.46
N PHE A 768 -14.18 -10.61 14.68
CA PHE A 768 -15.43 -10.14 14.09
C PHE A 768 -16.03 -11.13 13.10
N ASN A 769 -15.20 -11.85 12.35
CA ASN A 769 -15.64 -12.89 11.43
C ASN A 769 -16.26 -14.12 12.12
N ARG A 770 -16.12 -14.24 13.44
CA ARG A 770 -16.83 -15.27 14.23
C ARG A 770 -18.25 -14.86 14.60
N ILE A 771 -18.59 -13.57 14.51
CA ILE A 771 -19.90 -13.03 14.81
C ILE A 771 -20.66 -12.86 13.50
N PRO A 772 -21.78 -13.59 13.26
CA PRO A 772 -22.44 -13.64 11.94
C PRO A 772 -22.80 -12.28 11.36
N LEU A 773 -23.24 -11.33 12.18
CA LEU A 773 -23.58 -9.97 11.72
C LEU A 773 -22.33 -9.18 11.31
N LEU A 774 -21.29 -9.18 12.16
CA LEU A 774 -20.05 -8.43 11.92
C LEU A 774 -19.28 -9.02 10.74
N LYS A 775 -19.32 -10.34 10.54
CA LYS A 775 -18.76 -11.02 9.37
C LYS A 775 -19.31 -10.47 8.05
N LYS A 776 -20.63 -10.18 7.98
CA LYS A 776 -21.24 -9.58 6.78
C LYS A 776 -20.76 -8.16 6.51
N LEU A 777 -20.41 -7.42 7.55
CA LEU A 777 -19.89 -6.04 7.46
C LEU A 777 -18.41 -5.99 7.04
N LYS A 778 -17.68 -7.10 7.13
CA LYS A 778 -16.24 -7.21 6.84
C LYS A 778 -15.39 -6.22 7.63
N TRP A 779 -15.81 -5.86 8.83
CA TRP A 779 -15.06 -5.01 9.72
C TRP A 779 -13.86 -5.75 10.29
N ARG A 780 -12.78 -5.01 10.53
CA ARG A 780 -11.52 -5.55 11.05
C ARG A 780 -11.14 -4.87 12.34
N GLU A 781 -10.67 -5.66 13.29
CA GLU A 781 -10.21 -5.16 14.57
C GLU A 781 -8.80 -4.60 14.46
N PHE A 782 -8.58 -3.53 15.16
CA PHE A 782 -7.29 -2.90 15.35
C PHE A 782 -7.04 -2.65 16.84
N ILE A 783 -5.83 -2.97 17.30
CA ILE A 783 -5.36 -2.66 18.65
C ILE A 783 -3.98 -2.02 18.52
N GLY A 784 -3.78 -0.89 19.18
CA GLY A 784 -2.50 -0.19 19.22
C GLY A 784 -2.07 0.12 20.65
N VAL A 785 -0.77 0.11 20.87
CA VAL A 785 -0.15 0.55 22.12
C VAL A 785 1.02 1.42 21.77
N LYS A 786 1.05 2.65 22.30
CA LYS A 786 2.18 3.57 22.14
C LYS A 786 2.74 3.95 23.50
N CYS A 787 4.03 3.81 23.62
CA CYS A 787 4.77 4.15 24.84
C CYS A 787 5.85 5.19 24.53
N LEU A 788 6.03 6.15 25.43
CA LEU A 788 7.10 7.13 25.36
C LEU A 788 7.81 7.20 26.71
N TRP A 789 9.09 6.94 26.73
CA TRP A 789 9.99 7.23 27.85
C TRP A 789 10.76 8.50 27.52
N GLY A 790 10.65 9.49 28.39
CA GLY A 790 11.34 10.76 28.23
C GLY A 790 12.12 11.13 29.48
N LYS A 791 13.22 11.84 29.30
CA LYS A 791 14.02 12.40 30.36
C LYS A 791 14.48 13.79 29.95
N LEU A 792 14.42 14.71 30.90
CA LEU A 792 15.09 16.01 30.83
C LEU A 792 16.16 16.04 31.88
N THR A 793 17.42 16.16 31.47
CA THR A 793 18.55 16.25 32.42
C THR A 793 18.61 17.61 33.10
N ASP A 794 19.24 17.67 34.25
CA ASP A 794 19.32 18.87 35.09
C ASP A 794 19.86 20.09 34.34
N LYS A 795 20.77 19.90 33.40
CA LYS A 795 21.36 20.98 32.59
C LYS A 795 20.32 21.65 31.64
N ASN A 796 19.22 20.96 31.28
CA ASN A 796 18.18 21.46 30.40
C ASN A 796 16.86 21.75 31.13
N ASN A 797 16.79 21.51 32.44
CA ASN A 797 15.57 21.68 33.23
C ASN A 797 15.48 23.11 33.78
N PRO A 798 14.58 23.99 33.27
CA PRO A 798 14.46 25.37 33.73
C PRO A 798 13.83 25.50 35.12
N PHE A 799 13.22 24.45 35.67
CA PHE A 799 12.54 24.47 36.98
C PHE A 799 13.51 24.29 38.15
N LEU A 800 14.77 23.96 37.90
CA LEU A 800 15.77 23.83 38.95
C LEU A 800 16.33 25.18 39.37
N GLU A 801 16.49 25.39 40.67
CA GLU A 801 17.00 26.64 41.23
C GLU A 801 18.34 27.09 40.66
N GLN A 802 19.23 26.12 40.38
CA GLN A 802 20.53 26.39 39.75
C GLN A 802 20.45 27.00 38.34
N ASN A 803 19.31 26.85 37.68
CA ASN A 803 19.03 27.34 36.34
C ASN A 803 18.15 28.59 36.29
N ARG A 804 17.79 29.15 37.43
CA ARG A 804 16.85 30.28 37.56
C ARG A 804 17.31 31.56 36.85
N ASN A 805 18.59 31.79 36.74
CA ASN A 805 19.18 32.96 36.06
C ASN A 805 19.99 32.57 34.82
N ASP A 806 19.61 31.47 34.18
CA ASP A 806 20.31 30.95 33.02
C ASP A 806 20.00 31.75 31.74
N ASN A 807 21.04 32.09 30.96
CA ASN A 807 20.92 32.87 29.73
C ASN A 807 20.69 32.00 28.49
N VAL A 808 20.82 30.69 28.60
CA VAL A 808 20.59 29.72 27.49
C VAL A 808 19.22 29.12 27.61
N LEU A 809 18.84 28.65 28.82
CA LEU A 809 17.56 28.04 29.04
C LEU A 809 16.42 29.06 28.93
N MET A 810 15.34 28.66 28.35
CA MET A 810 14.14 29.46 28.23
C MET A 810 12.99 28.89 29.06
N MET A 811 12.09 29.77 29.50
CA MET A 811 10.83 29.38 30.11
C MET A 811 10.13 28.37 29.23
N PHE A 812 9.58 27.35 29.83
CA PHE A 812 8.73 26.41 29.11
C PHE A 812 7.43 27.08 28.65
N PRO A 813 6.89 26.66 27.47
CA PRO A 813 5.61 27.16 26.93
C PRO A 813 4.47 27.04 27.92
N GLY A 814 3.61 28.02 27.88
CA GLY A 814 2.42 28.13 28.72
C GLY A 814 1.57 29.32 28.29
N HIS A 815 0.61 29.69 29.10
CA HIS A 815 -0.28 30.82 28.90
C HIS A 815 -0.44 31.64 30.17
N TYR A 816 -0.48 32.97 30.02
CA TYR A 816 -0.89 33.83 31.11
C TYR A 816 -2.40 33.73 31.31
N ASN A 817 -2.83 33.45 32.55
CA ASN A 817 -4.25 33.46 32.94
C ASN A 817 -4.76 34.87 33.27
N ALA A 818 -6.07 35.01 33.44
CA ALA A 818 -6.70 36.29 33.69
C ALA A 818 -6.25 36.97 35.03
N ALA A 819 -5.71 36.19 35.96
CA ALA A 819 -5.20 36.68 37.23
C ALA A 819 -3.69 37.07 37.13
N GLY A 820 -3.08 36.96 35.98
CA GLY A 820 -1.68 37.26 35.76
C GLY A 820 -0.71 36.14 36.11
N GLY A 821 -1.21 34.99 36.53
CA GLY A 821 -0.38 33.80 36.76
C GLY A 821 0.00 33.13 35.44
N TYR A 822 1.10 32.40 35.43
CA TYR A 822 1.57 31.67 34.29
C TYR A 822 1.31 30.16 34.43
N ASP A 823 0.43 29.63 33.56
CA ASP A 823 0.05 28.23 33.52
C ASP A 823 0.87 27.50 32.46
N TYR A 824 1.76 26.64 32.88
CA TYR A 824 2.60 25.87 31.96
C TYR A 824 1.76 24.88 31.15
N SER A 825 2.01 24.79 29.83
CA SER A 825 1.46 23.77 28.92
C SER A 825 2.46 22.67 28.58
N SER A 826 3.72 22.85 28.99
CA SER A 826 4.81 21.92 28.78
C SER A 826 5.36 21.39 30.10
N TYR A 827 5.68 20.11 30.14
CA TYR A 827 6.02 19.39 31.37
C TYR A 827 7.28 18.55 31.21
N VAL A 828 7.94 18.26 32.31
CA VAL A 828 9.04 17.31 32.42
C VAL A 828 8.48 15.92 32.71
N MET A 829 8.93 14.93 31.98
CA MET A 829 8.55 13.54 32.22
C MET A 829 9.32 12.94 33.40
N ASP A 830 8.67 12.08 34.16
CA ASP A 830 9.31 11.21 35.13
C ASP A 830 10.04 10.07 34.38
N PRO A 831 11.37 9.92 34.52
CA PRO A 831 12.13 8.90 33.82
C PRO A 831 11.68 7.45 34.12
N HIS A 832 11.02 7.23 35.26
CA HIS A 832 10.55 5.92 35.71
C HIS A 832 9.09 5.65 35.31
N LYS A 833 8.38 6.64 34.74
CA LYS A 833 6.98 6.54 34.39
C LYS A 833 6.79 6.85 32.91
N PRO A 834 6.70 5.84 32.03
CA PRO A 834 6.45 6.08 30.61
C PRO A 834 5.06 6.67 30.39
N TYR A 835 4.92 7.55 29.41
CA TYR A 835 3.62 7.90 28.86
C TYR A 835 3.09 6.71 28.04
N VAL A 836 1.82 6.37 28.21
CA VAL A 836 1.19 5.25 27.51
C VAL A 836 -0.19 5.65 27.01
N GLU A 837 -0.44 5.38 25.72
CA GLU A 837 -1.78 5.42 25.15
C GLU A 837 -2.11 4.08 24.48
N ILE A 838 -3.36 3.66 24.62
CA ILE A 838 -3.88 2.48 23.95
C ILE A 838 -4.97 2.89 22.96
N THR A 839 -5.01 2.16 21.86
CA THR A 839 -5.96 2.37 20.77
C THR A 839 -6.78 1.11 20.57
N ALA A 840 -8.08 1.26 20.43
CA ALA A 840 -8.98 0.22 19.94
C ALA A 840 -9.72 0.76 18.73
N GLY A 841 -9.65 0.05 17.61
CA GLY A 841 -10.18 0.54 16.35
C GLY A 841 -11.04 -0.48 15.61
N ILE A 842 -11.94 0.06 14.81
CA ILE A 842 -12.69 -0.67 13.79
C ILE A 842 -12.26 -0.14 12.45
N HIS A 843 -11.58 -0.98 11.70
CA HIS A 843 -11.09 -0.68 10.37
C HIS A 843 -12.00 -1.31 9.31
N ASN A 844 -11.81 -0.91 8.07
CA ASN A 844 -12.50 -1.46 6.91
C ASN A 844 -14.01 -1.20 6.89
N ILE A 845 -14.51 -0.18 7.56
CA ILE A 845 -15.91 0.23 7.50
C ILE A 845 -16.18 0.74 6.07
N PHE A 846 -17.14 0.12 5.37
CA PHE A 846 -17.39 0.34 3.93
C PHE A 846 -16.14 0.17 3.04
N LYS A 847 -15.14 -0.64 3.49
CA LYS A 847 -13.86 -0.88 2.82
C LYS A 847 -12.94 0.36 2.69
N LEU A 848 -13.24 1.45 3.38
CA LEU A 848 -12.55 2.75 3.27
C LEU A 848 -12.26 3.41 4.60
N LEU A 849 -13.24 3.42 5.52
CA LEU A 849 -13.18 4.20 6.74
C LEU A 849 -12.58 3.38 7.89
N HIS A 850 -11.69 4.00 8.62
CA HIS A 850 -11.11 3.49 9.86
C HIS A 850 -11.47 4.45 10.98
N ILE A 851 -11.90 3.92 12.11
CA ILE A 851 -12.26 4.68 13.31
C ILE A 851 -11.50 4.09 14.48
N GLU A 852 -10.80 4.94 15.19
CA GLU A 852 -9.98 4.55 16.33
C GLU A 852 -10.38 5.36 17.57
N TYR A 853 -10.66 4.65 18.65
CA TYR A 853 -10.77 5.22 19.99
C TYR A 853 -9.44 5.09 20.69
N VAL A 854 -8.92 6.20 21.19
CA VAL A 854 -7.62 6.28 21.87
C VAL A 854 -7.85 6.66 23.33
N ARG A 855 -7.17 5.99 24.23
CA ARG A 855 -7.20 6.24 25.66
C ARG A 855 -5.80 6.43 26.22
N ARG A 856 -5.60 7.56 26.93
CA ARG A 856 -4.38 7.85 27.69
C ARG A 856 -4.46 7.16 29.05
N LEU A 857 -3.44 6.40 29.41
CA LEU A 857 -3.44 5.61 30.66
C LEU A 857 -2.84 6.34 31.85
N ASN A 858 -1.88 7.22 31.63
CA ASN A 858 -1.19 7.93 32.70
C ASN A 858 -0.97 9.41 32.35
N TYR A 859 -0.35 10.18 33.24
CA TYR A 859 -0.24 11.65 33.16
C TYR A 859 -1.60 12.37 32.99
N ASN A 860 -2.69 11.77 33.46
CA ASN A 860 -4.06 12.32 33.34
C ASN A 860 -4.33 13.47 34.31
N ASN A 861 -3.41 13.72 35.23
CA ASN A 861 -3.47 14.80 36.23
C ASN A 861 -2.93 16.14 35.70
N LEU A 862 -2.31 16.13 34.54
CA LEU A 862 -1.82 17.37 33.92
C LEU A 862 -3.01 18.23 33.47
N PRO A 863 -2.98 19.56 33.69
CA PRO A 863 -4.11 20.46 33.38
C PRO A 863 -4.53 20.44 31.93
N THR A 864 -3.58 20.24 31.02
CA THR A 864 -3.79 20.23 29.57
C THR A 864 -4.06 18.85 28.99
N ALA A 865 -4.12 17.80 29.83
CA ALA A 865 -4.13 16.41 29.33
C ALA A 865 -5.45 16.03 28.64
N ASN A 866 -5.33 15.62 27.37
CA ASN A 866 -6.38 14.91 26.66
C ASN A 866 -6.43 13.47 27.15
N LYS A 867 -7.53 13.05 27.79
CA LYS A 867 -7.68 11.73 28.41
C LYS A 867 -8.12 10.66 27.43
N TRP A 868 -8.85 11.04 26.39
CA TRP A 868 -9.32 10.18 25.32
C TRP A 868 -9.60 10.98 24.05
N GLY A 869 -9.73 10.30 22.94
CA GLY A 869 -10.10 10.91 21.66
C GLY A 869 -10.53 9.88 20.63
N ILE A 870 -11.17 10.35 19.58
CA ILE A 870 -11.52 9.55 18.40
C ILE A 870 -10.73 10.08 17.23
N ARG A 871 -10.21 9.16 16.40
CA ARG A 871 -9.46 9.47 15.20
C ARG A 871 -10.04 8.72 14.02
N PHE A 872 -9.91 9.29 12.84
CA PHE A 872 -10.47 8.78 11.59
C PHE A 872 -9.38 8.67 10.54
N MET A 873 -9.53 7.70 9.64
CA MET A 873 -8.72 7.63 8.41
C MET A 873 -9.59 7.13 7.27
N ILE A 874 -9.42 7.74 6.11
CA ILE A 874 -9.97 7.24 4.85
C ILE A 874 -8.81 6.63 4.08
N ARG A 875 -8.79 5.32 4.00
CA ARG A 875 -7.74 4.56 3.31
C ARG A 875 -8.32 3.27 2.75
N THR A 876 -8.04 3.00 1.48
CA THR A 876 -8.27 1.67 0.91
C THR A 876 -7.20 0.71 1.42
N VAL A 877 -7.62 -0.43 1.93
CA VAL A 877 -6.73 -1.54 2.28
C VAL A 877 -7.10 -2.70 1.36
N PHE A 878 -6.18 -3.09 0.51
CA PHE A 878 -6.32 -4.27 -0.35
C PHE A 878 -6.10 -5.55 0.44
#